data_d4cbd2ab0aa198a6746904f45db7e356
#
_entry.id   d4cbd2ab0aa198a6746904f45db7e356
#
_cell.length_a   1.000
_cell.length_b   1.000
_cell.length_c   1.000
_cell.angle_alpha   90.00
_cell.angle_beta   90.00
_cell.angle_gamma   90.00
#
_symmetry.space_group_name_H-M   'P 1'
#
loop_
_entity.id
_entity.type
_entity.pdbx_description
1 polymer ?
#
loop_
_entity_poly.entity_id
_entity_poly.type
_entity_poly.pdbx_seq_one_letter_code
_entity_poly.pdbx_strand_id
1 'polypeptide(L)'
;MKRIFFLFFLCCMTTLTTFAQEKKTYTLEDVIPGGNNYFNLVPENIPGLKWWGDVCVRADVDDIRQIDNRTGEETILVTLKEVNEALQNGEKPYKLLAPIKPLHTLQGASLPWENRNLLMFSDYVGDEEKSESYVFFYDFIQKKLTNMFRIQEANATNLDFCKENGYLAYTAGDHLYIANHGDFSTAVSPHPTGVKEIDNDIVYGQAVHRNEFGIMKGTFWSPKGTYLAFYRMDQSMVTDYPQVNTSTRIATLEPDKYPMAGMTSHKVTVGVYDVKTGKIIYLQAGDPTDRYFTNVSWSPDEQHIYVIELNRDQNHAQLVCYQVATGEKEEVLYEEKNPKYVEPQHPLVFLPWDESKFIYQSQRDGFNHLYLMDTKAKGEGTWKNGKLEGSTYLEHLKVTPLTQGDWLVQDILGFNAGKKEIIIGSTEISPLQTNLFSLNVKTGKRTLLGEKDGMHRASLSESGTYLIDNFSSFQVGREITLLPTNGKKGTTLLKVDDPMASQFKLPEITIGTFKAADGKTDLYYRLIKPVDFDPNKKYPAIIYVYGGPHAQLIHNTRFYDARGWDLYMAQKGYVMLTVDSRGSDNRGLAFENCTFRHLGVEEMKDQVKGAEFLKSLSYVDGERIGVHGWSFGGFMTTNLMLTYPDIFKVGVAGGPVIDWKFYEVMYGERYMDTPQSNPEGYKGSDLKQKAGNLKGRLEIIIGGTDPTCVPQHSYSFLRACIEAGTHPDFFVYPEDGHNMMGRDRVHLHEHITRYFEDHLK
;
A
#
# COMPACT_ATOMS: atom_id res chain seq x y z
N MET A 1 1.90 65.31 -69.65
CA MET A 1 1.86 63.84 -69.91
C MET A 1 2.24 63.17 -68.65
N LYS A 2 1.27 62.72 -67.86
CA LYS A 2 1.49 62.01 -66.58
C LYS A 2 1.17 60.55 -66.80
N ARG A 3 2.12 59.66 -66.54
CA ARG A 3 1.95 58.20 -66.49
C ARG A 3 1.56 57.79 -65.08
N ILE A 4 0.42 57.15 -64.92
CA ILE A 4 -0.07 56.58 -63.70
C ILE A 4 0.41 55.07 -63.66
N PHE A 5 1.15 54.69 -62.58
CA PHE A 5 1.49 53.32 -62.28
C PHE A 5 0.42 52.77 -61.34
N PHE A 6 -0.25 51.69 -61.79
CA PHE A 6 -1.14 50.88 -60.95
C PHE A 6 -0.30 49.75 -60.32
N LEU A 7 -0.16 49.77 -59.00
CA LEU A 7 0.40 48.65 -58.24
C LEU A 7 -0.75 47.67 -57.87
N PHE A 8 -0.70 46.48 -58.39
CA PHE A 8 -1.55 45.38 -57.91
C PHE A 8 -0.92 44.79 -56.65
N PHE A 9 -1.60 44.97 -55.50
CA PHE A 9 -1.29 44.27 -54.25
C PHE A 9 -1.99 42.88 -54.30
N LEU A 10 -1.26 41.84 -54.57
CA LEU A 10 -1.74 40.45 -54.49
C LEU A 10 -1.68 40.04 -53.01
N CYS A 11 -2.82 40.07 -52.32
CA CYS A 11 -2.97 39.60 -50.96
C CYS A 11 -3.03 38.04 -50.98
N CYS A 12 -1.91 37.37 -50.77
CA CYS A 12 -1.89 35.95 -50.49
C CYS A 12 -2.45 35.72 -49.09
N MET A 13 -3.73 35.38 -48.94
CA MET A 13 -4.28 34.75 -47.77
C MET A 13 -3.75 33.32 -47.72
N THR A 14 -2.68 33.11 -46.98
CA THR A 14 -2.33 31.76 -46.53
C THR A 14 -3.33 31.39 -45.44
N THR A 15 -4.34 30.62 -45.80
CA THR A 15 -5.15 29.87 -44.86
C THR A 15 -4.22 28.85 -44.19
N LEU A 16 -3.76 29.15 -43.01
CA LEU A 16 -3.22 28.17 -42.10
C LEU A 16 -4.35 27.17 -41.72
N THR A 17 -4.52 26.15 -42.55
CA THR A 17 -5.24 24.97 -42.10
C THR A 17 -4.38 24.33 -41.04
N THR A 18 -4.67 24.58 -39.79
CA THR A 18 -4.25 23.74 -38.70
C THR A 18 -4.85 22.37 -38.97
N PHE A 19 -4.06 21.46 -39.57
CA PHE A 19 -4.38 20.06 -39.56
C PHE A 19 -4.41 19.66 -38.07
N ALA A 20 -5.58 19.48 -37.51
CA ALA A 20 -5.72 18.79 -36.24
C ALA A 20 -5.02 17.43 -36.42
N GLN A 21 -3.92 17.25 -35.74
CA GLN A 21 -3.16 16.00 -35.79
C GLN A 21 -4.14 14.90 -35.38
N GLU A 22 -4.38 13.94 -36.27
CA GLU A 22 -5.27 12.82 -35.98
C GLU A 22 -4.73 12.09 -34.76
N LYS A 23 -5.51 12.04 -33.68
CA LYS A 23 -5.08 11.41 -32.43
C LYS A 23 -4.87 9.93 -32.64
N LYS A 24 -3.74 9.42 -32.16
CA LYS A 24 -3.30 8.03 -32.31
C LYS A 24 -4.14 7.09 -31.42
N THR A 25 -4.07 5.82 -31.72
CA THR A 25 -4.47 4.72 -30.82
C THR A 25 -3.28 4.29 -29.98
N TYR A 26 -3.52 3.87 -28.75
CA TYR A 26 -2.48 3.36 -27.83
C TYR A 26 -2.40 1.84 -27.87
N THR A 27 -1.24 1.32 -27.49
CA THR A 27 -0.93 -0.10 -27.41
C THR A 27 -0.76 -0.53 -25.96
N LEU A 28 -0.61 -1.83 -25.70
CA LEU A 28 -0.27 -2.34 -24.36
C LEU A 28 1.09 -1.82 -23.88
N GLU A 29 2.04 -1.60 -24.81
CA GLU A 29 3.35 -0.99 -24.52
C GLU A 29 3.25 0.45 -23.98
N ASP A 30 2.14 1.12 -24.28
CA ASP A 30 1.88 2.49 -23.86
C ASP A 30 1.17 2.58 -22.51
N VAL A 31 0.33 1.59 -22.17
CA VAL A 31 -0.60 1.72 -21.04
C VAL A 31 -0.39 0.70 -19.93
N ILE A 32 0.44 -0.32 -20.12
CA ILE A 32 0.73 -1.32 -19.10
C ILE A 32 2.10 -1.05 -18.44
N PRO A 33 2.19 -1.00 -17.09
CA PRO A 33 3.47 -0.94 -16.40
C PRO A 33 4.40 -2.09 -16.82
N GLY A 34 5.61 -1.76 -17.27
CA GLY A 34 6.54 -2.68 -17.90
C GLY A 34 6.58 -2.59 -19.43
N GLY A 35 5.65 -1.85 -20.03
CA GLY A 35 5.68 -1.50 -21.46
C GLY A 35 6.76 -0.44 -21.76
N ASN A 36 7.31 -0.51 -22.96
CA ASN A 36 8.45 0.30 -23.37
C ASN A 36 8.17 1.82 -23.35
N ASN A 37 6.91 2.22 -23.55
CA ASN A 37 6.50 3.62 -23.63
C ASN A 37 5.75 4.10 -22.38
N TYR A 38 5.48 3.21 -21.42
CA TYR A 38 4.61 3.48 -20.29
C TYR A 38 4.97 4.76 -19.52
N PHE A 39 6.25 4.94 -19.19
CA PHE A 39 6.72 6.10 -18.43
C PHE A 39 6.61 7.43 -19.19
N ASN A 40 6.52 7.40 -20.52
CA ASN A 40 6.33 8.60 -21.35
C ASN A 40 4.87 9.09 -21.33
N LEU A 41 3.95 8.25 -20.83
CA LEU A 41 2.50 8.48 -20.87
C LEU A 41 1.86 8.58 -19.48
N VAL A 42 2.68 8.64 -18.43
CA VAL A 42 2.24 9.07 -17.10
C VAL A 42 2.49 10.57 -16.95
N PRO A 43 1.67 11.28 -16.18
CA PRO A 43 1.92 12.70 -15.91
C PRO A 43 3.31 12.91 -15.29
N GLU A 44 4.02 13.92 -15.77
CA GLU A 44 5.34 14.30 -15.26
C GLU A 44 5.32 14.42 -13.73
N ASN A 45 6.43 14.05 -13.10
CA ASN A 45 6.64 14.11 -11.66
C ASN A 45 7.94 14.84 -11.34
N ILE A 46 8.06 15.37 -10.13
CA ILE A 46 9.34 15.82 -9.57
C ILE A 46 9.82 14.73 -8.61
N PRO A 47 10.71 13.83 -9.05
CA PRO A 47 11.23 12.78 -8.19
C PRO A 47 12.12 13.37 -7.09
N GLY A 48 12.25 12.65 -5.99
CA GLY A 48 13.20 12.99 -4.93
C GLY A 48 12.81 14.17 -4.04
N LEU A 49 11.56 14.70 -4.15
CA LEU A 49 11.07 15.70 -3.21
C LEU A 49 10.91 15.09 -1.83
N LYS A 50 11.47 15.75 -0.83
CA LYS A 50 11.39 15.34 0.59
C LYS A 50 11.65 16.52 1.52
N TRP A 51 11.43 16.30 2.80
CA TRP A 51 11.71 17.30 3.83
C TRP A 51 13.11 17.12 4.44
N TRP A 52 13.80 18.23 4.66
CA TRP A 52 14.96 18.37 5.53
C TRP A 52 14.57 19.38 6.63
N GLY A 53 14.04 18.85 7.73
CA GLY A 53 13.33 19.68 8.70
C GLY A 53 12.12 20.37 8.07
N ASP A 54 12.14 21.69 8.01
CA ASP A 54 11.12 22.51 7.35
C ASP A 54 11.51 22.98 5.94
N VAL A 55 12.66 22.58 5.46
CA VAL A 55 13.13 22.92 4.12
C VAL A 55 12.74 21.83 3.14
N CYS A 56 12.04 22.19 2.08
CA CYS A 56 11.82 21.28 0.97
C CYS A 56 13.12 21.09 0.19
N VAL A 57 13.51 19.83 -0.06
CA VAL A 57 14.67 19.49 -0.88
C VAL A 57 14.30 18.55 -1.99
N ARG A 58 15.03 18.63 -3.11
CA ARG A 58 14.94 17.70 -4.22
C ARG A 58 16.28 17.03 -4.42
N ALA A 59 16.32 15.70 -4.31
CA ALA A 59 17.48 14.90 -4.66
C ALA A 59 17.34 14.41 -6.11
N ASP A 60 18.18 14.93 -6.99
CA ASP A 60 18.20 14.57 -8.41
C ASP A 60 19.43 13.70 -8.75
N VAL A 61 19.61 13.37 -10.01
CA VAL A 61 20.76 12.56 -10.47
C VAL A 61 22.07 13.28 -10.15
N ASP A 62 22.18 14.55 -10.52
CA ASP A 62 23.45 15.30 -10.49
C ASP A 62 23.63 16.22 -9.27
N ASP A 63 22.54 16.52 -8.56
CA ASP A 63 22.61 17.46 -7.43
C ASP A 63 21.46 17.27 -6.42
N ILE A 64 21.63 17.90 -5.25
CA ILE A 64 20.56 18.11 -4.28
C ILE A 64 20.34 19.60 -4.15
N ARG A 65 19.08 20.02 -4.24
CA ARG A 65 18.64 21.41 -4.17
C ARG A 65 17.71 21.62 -2.99
N GLN A 66 17.80 22.75 -2.35
CA GLN A 66 16.75 23.25 -1.49
C GLN A 66 15.78 24.10 -2.31
N ILE A 67 14.50 24.10 -1.91
CA ILE A 67 13.43 24.83 -2.54
C ILE A 67 12.80 25.77 -1.49
N ASP A 68 12.73 27.04 -1.80
CA ASP A 68 12.03 28.00 -0.93
C ASP A 68 10.52 27.73 -0.93
N ASN A 69 9.95 27.46 0.26
CA ASN A 69 8.57 27.05 0.38
C ASN A 69 7.54 28.12 -0.05
N ARG A 70 7.95 29.39 -0.19
CA ARG A 70 7.06 30.51 -0.55
C ARG A 70 7.18 30.93 -2.00
N THR A 71 8.39 30.82 -2.57
CA THR A 71 8.67 31.28 -3.94
C THR A 71 8.83 30.13 -4.92
N GLY A 72 9.20 28.95 -4.47
CA GLY A 72 9.56 27.81 -5.31
C GLY A 72 10.96 27.93 -5.93
N GLU A 73 11.74 28.94 -5.55
CA GLU A 73 13.11 29.12 -6.06
C GLU A 73 14.03 28.01 -5.56
N GLU A 74 14.83 27.44 -6.47
CA GLU A 74 15.77 26.36 -6.19
C GLU A 74 17.20 26.87 -6.01
N THR A 75 17.91 26.34 -5.02
CA THR A 75 19.32 26.60 -4.78
C THR A 75 20.08 25.30 -4.57
N ILE A 76 21.18 25.08 -5.30
CA ILE A 76 22.00 23.88 -5.17
C ILE A 76 22.69 23.86 -3.80
N LEU A 77 22.52 22.75 -3.06
CA LEU A 77 23.20 22.47 -1.80
C LEU A 77 24.48 21.69 -2.02
N VAL A 78 24.44 20.67 -2.88
CA VAL A 78 25.57 19.76 -3.14
C VAL A 78 25.43 19.15 -4.52
N THR A 79 26.57 18.94 -5.20
CA THR A 79 26.63 18.29 -6.52
C THR A 79 27.23 16.89 -6.43
N LEU A 80 26.82 16.00 -7.33
CA LEU A 80 27.37 14.66 -7.49
C LEU A 80 28.90 14.71 -7.69
N LYS A 81 29.38 15.71 -8.43
CA LYS A 81 30.82 15.94 -8.65
C LYS A 81 31.58 16.15 -7.33
N GLU A 82 31.06 17.02 -6.44
CA GLU A 82 31.68 17.29 -5.13
C GLU A 82 31.72 16.05 -4.25
N VAL A 83 30.64 15.26 -4.22
CA VAL A 83 30.58 13.99 -3.48
C VAL A 83 31.59 13.00 -4.05
N ASN A 84 31.66 12.84 -5.37
CA ASN A 84 32.62 11.95 -6.03
C ASN A 84 34.09 12.38 -5.83
N GLU A 85 34.39 13.67 -5.83
CA GLU A 85 35.73 14.17 -5.50
C GLU A 85 36.12 13.74 -4.06
N ALA A 86 35.24 13.84 -3.09
CA ALA A 86 35.51 13.38 -1.73
C ALA A 86 35.62 11.85 -1.63
N LEU A 87 34.77 11.11 -2.37
CA LEU A 87 34.79 9.65 -2.43
C LEU A 87 36.09 9.12 -3.08
N GLN A 88 36.62 9.77 -4.09
CA GLN A 88 37.80 9.32 -4.83
C GLN A 88 39.12 9.80 -4.17
N ASN A 89 39.19 11.08 -3.84
CA ASN A 89 40.43 11.75 -3.46
C ASN A 89 40.49 12.18 -2.00
N GLY A 90 39.37 12.23 -1.29
CA GLY A 90 39.29 12.65 0.09
C GLY A 90 39.83 11.60 1.06
N GLU A 91 40.20 12.07 2.26
CA GLU A 91 40.53 11.21 3.39
C GLU A 91 39.31 10.40 3.81
N LYS A 92 39.49 9.09 4.06
CA LYS A 92 38.41 8.20 4.50
C LYS A 92 38.47 8.04 6.02
N PRO A 93 37.31 8.06 6.71
CA PRO A 93 37.25 7.82 8.16
C PRO A 93 37.84 6.46 8.54
N TYR A 94 37.68 5.45 7.67
CA TYR A 94 38.18 4.10 7.86
C TYR A 94 38.79 3.52 6.58
N LYS A 95 39.64 2.48 6.74
CA LYS A 95 40.22 1.76 5.62
C LYS A 95 39.19 0.90 4.92
N LEU A 96 39.01 1.13 3.63
CA LEU A 96 38.12 0.34 2.77
C LEU A 96 38.85 -0.91 2.25
N LEU A 97 38.12 -1.97 1.94
CA LEU A 97 38.64 -3.19 1.33
C LEU A 97 39.06 -2.97 -0.13
N ALA A 98 38.35 -2.11 -0.84
CA ALA A 98 38.64 -1.75 -2.24
C ALA A 98 38.37 -0.25 -2.47
N PRO A 99 38.86 0.35 -3.58
CA PRO A 99 38.46 1.70 -3.99
C PRO A 99 36.94 1.77 -4.25
N ILE A 100 36.34 2.87 -3.80
CA ILE A 100 34.93 3.17 -4.10
C ILE A 100 34.81 3.57 -5.58
N LYS A 101 33.83 3.04 -6.31
CA LYS A 101 33.49 3.54 -7.64
C LYS A 101 32.79 4.90 -7.51
N PRO A 102 32.89 5.79 -8.53
CA PRO A 102 32.11 7.01 -8.52
C PRO A 102 30.59 6.69 -8.48
N LEU A 103 29.84 7.42 -7.67
CA LEU A 103 28.38 7.39 -7.70
C LEU A 103 27.88 7.84 -9.07
N HIS A 104 26.76 7.27 -9.49
CA HIS A 104 26.07 7.65 -10.72
C HIS A 104 24.87 8.59 -10.47
N THR A 105 24.42 8.70 -9.23
CA THR A 105 23.24 9.50 -8.86
C THR A 105 23.23 9.86 -7.39
N LEU A 106 22.59 10.98 -7.05
CA LEU A 106 22.25 11.39 -5.69
C LEU A 106 20.79 11.14 -5.32
N GLN A 107 19.97 10.56 -6.21
CA GLN A 107 18.52 10.36 -5.97
C GLN A 107 18.22 9.53 -4.72
N GLY A 108 19.06 8.56 -4.37
CA GLY A 108 18.92 7.73 -3.17
C GLY A 108 19.45 8.37 -1.88
N ALA A 109 20.14 9.52 -1.98
CA ALA A 109 20.73 10.17 -0.82
C ALA A 109 19.68 10.85 0.06
N SER A 110 19.96 11.00 1.36
CA SER A 110 19.08 11.63 2.34
C SER A 110 19.80 12.63 3.23
N LEU A 111 19.06 13.53 3.85
CA LEU A 111 19.52 14.53 4.81
C LEU A 111 18.83 14.22 6.15
N PRO A 112 19.35 13.29 6.97
CA PRO A 112 18.63 12.78 8.14
C PRO A 112 18.50 13.78 9.30
N TRP A 113 19.34 14.81 9.36
CA TRP A 113 19.33 15.82 10.43
C TRP A 113 19.15 17.23 9.87
N GLU A 114 18.09 17.91 10.30
CA GLU A 114 17.78 19.29 9.90
C GLU A 114 18.79 20.33 10.37
N ASN A 115 19.55 20.02 11.41
CA ASN A 115 20.55 20.92 12.00
C ASN A 115 22.00 20.55 11.66
N ARG A 116 22.20 19.60 10.78
CA ARG A 116 23.52 19.15 10.30
C ARG A 116 23.58 19.14 8.78
N ASN A 117 24.66 19.67 8.26
CA ASN A 117 24.91 19.69 6.81
C ASN A 117 25.47 18.34 6.30
N LEU A 118 24.85 17.25 6.73
CA LEU A 118 25.29 15.88 6.43
C LEU A 118 24.34 15.19 5.44
N LEU A 119 24.92 14.78 4.33
CA LEU A 119 24.30 13.90 3.37
C LEU A 119 24.60 12.45 3.73
N MET A 120 23.60 11.62 3.79
CA MET A 120 23.70 10.16 3.95
C MET A 120 23.35 9.46 2.65
N PHE A 121 24.20 8.53 2.22
CA PHE A 121 23.95 7.68 1.06
C PHE A 121 24.64 6.32 1.25
N SER A 122 24.18 5.31 0.52
CA SER A 122 24.78 3.97 0.53
C SER A 122 25.34 3.60 -0.82
N ASP A 123 26.41 2.81 -0.82
CA ASP A 123 26.98 2.24 -2.04
C ASP A 123 27.72 0.93 -1.73
N TYR A 124 27.98 0.16 -2.78
CA TYR A 124 28.74 -1.08 -2.72
C TYR A 124 30.21 -0.83 -3.05
N VAL A 125 31.09 -1.44 -2.29
CA VAL A 125 32.55 -1.38 -2.49
C VAL A 125 33.06 -2.78 -2.79
N GLY A 126 33.72 -2.96 -3.94
CA GLY A 126 34.25 -4.25 -4.37
C GLY A 126 33.84 -4.62 -5.80
N ASP A 127 33.99 -5.90 -6.11
CA ASP A 127 33.60 -6.51 -7.38
C ASP A 127 32.43 -7.50 -7.17
N GLU A 128 32.02 -8.19 -8.25
CA GLU A 128 30.91 -9.14 -8.21
C GLU A 128 31.17 -10.34 -7.28
N GLU A 129 32.42 -10.67 -6.98
CA GLU A 129 32.78 -11.80 -6.10
C GLU A 129 32.91 -11.39 -4.62
N LYS A 130 33.29 -10.12 -4.36
CA LYS A 130 33.51 -9.59 -3.01
C LYS A 130 33.06 -8.13 -2.93
N SER A 131 31.76 -7.92 -2.80
CA SER A 131 31.19 -6.60 -2.55
C SER A 131 30.74 -6.48 -1.10
N GLU A 132 30.92 -5.30 -0.53
CA GLU A 132 30.43 -4.92 0.78
C GLU A 132 29.60 -3.65 0.66
N SER A 133 28.54 -3.57 1.42
CA SER A 133 27.70 -2.37 1.51
C SER A 133 28.26 -1.40 2.55
N TYR A 134 28.28 -0.13 2.21
CA TYR A 134 28.65 0.95 3.12
C TYR A 134 27.57 2.04 3.11
N VAL A 135 27.35 2.66 4.26
CA VAL A 135 26.61 3.91 4.41
C VAL A 135 27.60 5.00 4.70
N PHE A 136 27.58 6.06 3.91
CA PHE A 136 28.50 7.19 3.98
C PHE A 136 27.81 8.44 4.48
N PHE A 137 28.54 9.26 5.24
CA PHE A 137 28.12 10.59 5.68
C PHE A 137 29.06 11.63 5.12
N TYR A 138 28.54 12.52 4.29
CA TYR A 138 29.30 13.58 3.63
C TYR A 138 28.83 14.94 4.16
N ASP A 139 29.77 15.69 4.75
CA ASP A 139 29.56 17.10 5.13
C ASP A 139 29.71 17.97 3.89
N PHE A 140 28.59 18.50 3.39
CA PHE A 140 28.59 19.27 2.15
C PHE A 140 29.06 20.73 2.31
N ILE A 141 29.25 21.23 3.56
CA ILE A 141 29.93 22.51 3.84
C ILE A 141 31.42 22.32 3.91
N GLN A 142 31.88 21.30 4.66
CA GLN A 142 33.31 20.99 4.79
C GLN A 142 33.87 20.21 3.57
N LYS A 143 32.98 19.74 2.70
CA LYS A 143 33.31 18.96 1.47
C LYS A 143 34.16 17.71 1.76
N LYS A 144 33.81 16.97 2.82
CA LYS A 144 34.53 15.77 3.22
C LYS A 144 33.63 14.69 3.78
N LEU A 145 34.08 13.45 3.70
CA LEU A 145 33.46 12.33 4.42
C LEU A 145 33.77 12.48 5.91
N THR A 146 32.72 12.40 6.75
CA THR A 146 32.84 12.56 8.21
C THR A 146 32.68 11.26 8.94
N ASN A 147 31.92 10.33 8.38
CA ASN A 147 31.68 9.02 8.96
C ASN A 147 31.25 8.03 7.87
N MET A 148 31.34 6.73 8.20
CA MET A 148 30.82 5.65 7.38
C MET A 148 30.52 4.42 8.26
N PHE A 149 29.59 3.61 7.82
CA PHE A 149 29.30 2.29 8.41
C PHE A 149 29.57 1.22 7.37
N ARG A 150 30.12 0.11 7.81
CA ARG A 150 30.18 -1.11 7.04
C ARG A 150 29.01 -2.00 7.41
N ILE A 151 28.25 -2.43 6.44
CA ILE A 151 27.27 -3.48 6.56
C ILE A 151 28.00 -4.78 6.23
N GLN A 152 28.29 -5.58 7.26
CA GLN A 152 29.15 -6.76 7.11
C GLN A 152 28.45 -7.93 6.43
N GLU A 153 27.12 -8.03 6.59
CA GLU A 153 26.37 -9.14 6.10
C GLU A 153 25.94 -8.92 4.65
N ALA A 154 26.19 -9.90 3.81
CA ALA A 154 25.65 -9.91 2.45
C ALA A 154 24.12 -9.96 2.49
N ASN A 155 23.47 -9.32 1.53
CA ASN A 155 22.01 -9.27 1.39
C ASN A 155 21.30 -8.63 2.59
N ALA A 156 21.89 -7.61 3.20
CA ALA A 156 21.25 -6.82 4.24
C ALA A 156 19.97 -6.14 3.72
N THR A 157 18.90 -6.28 4.49
CA THR A 157 17.57 -5.72 4.19
C THR A 157 16.99 -5.05 5.44
N ASN A 158 15.80 -4.47 5.34
CA ASN A 158 15.07 -3.83 6.44
C ASN A 158 15.92 -2.78 7.18
N LEU A 159 16.60 -1.91 6.42
CA LEU A 159 17.45 -0.85 6.96
C LEU A 159 16.59 0.16 7.74
N ASP A 160 16.90 0.36 9.03
CA ASP A 160 16.17 1.25 9.93
C ASP A 160 17.18 2.17 10.67
N PHE A 161 17.33 3.39 10.16
CA PHE A 161 18.29 4.37 10.68
C PHE A 161 17.68 5.20 11.82
N CYS A 162 18.39 5.26 12.95
CA CYS A 162 18.04 6.10 14.09
C CYS A 162 18.78 7.43 14.02
N LYS A 163 18.08 8.52 13.79
CA LYS A 163 18.70 9.86 13.72
C LYS A 163 19.23 10.34 15.06
N GLU A 164 18.67 9.90 16.19
CA GLU A 164 19.02 10.33 17.53
C GLU A 164 20.40 9.85 17.97
N ASN A 165 20.71 8.58 17.73
CA ASN A 165 22.00 7.99 18.11
C ASN A 165 22.94 7.78 16.91
N GLY A 166 22.44 7.90 15.68
CA GLY A 166 23.21 7.70 14.45
C GLY A 166 23.49 6.23 14.12
N TYR A 167 22.76 5.27 14.66
CA TYR A 167 22.93 3.84 14.42
C TYR A 167 21.96 3.33 13.36
N LEU A 168 22.33 2.25 12.71
CA LEU A 168 21.54 1.59 11.68
C LEU A 168 21.22 0.17 12.11
N ALA A 169 19.95 -0.15 12.33
CA ALA A 169 19.49 -1.52 12.45
C ALA A 169 19.22 -2.12 11.06
N TYR A 170 19.51 -3.40 10.87
CA TYR A 170 19.24 -4.12 9.63
C TYR A 170 19.11 -5.62 9.87
N THR A 171 18.47 -6.32 8.94
CA THR A 171 18.40 -7.78 8.96
C THR A 171 19.25 -8.38 7.84
N ALA A 172 19.79 -9.58 8.09
CA ALA A 172 20.42 -10.41 7.08
C ALA A 172 20.03 -11.86 7.32
N GLY A 173 19.38 -12.49 6.35
CA GLY A 173 18.68 -13.75 6.62
C GLY A 173 17.67 -13.55 7.74
N ASP A 174 17.66 -14.45 8.70
CA ASP A 174 16.73 -14.44 9.85
C ASP A 174 17.25 -13.64 11.06
N HIS A 175 18.41 -12.98 10.92
CA HIS A 175 19.10 -12.32 12.03
C HIS A 175 19.04 -10.80 11.99
N LEU A 176 19.03 -10.17 13.17
CA LEU A 176 19.03 -8.73 13.37
C LEU A 176 20.40 -8.24 13.82
N TYR A 177 20.86 -7.14 13.22
CA TYR A 177 22.12 -6.48 13.48
C TYR A 177 21.98 -4.99 13.70
N ILE A 178 22.94 -4.38 14.39
CA ILE A 178 23.11 -2.93 14.48
C ILE A 178 24.52 -2.57 13.99
N ALA A 179 24.61 -1.68 13.01
CA ALA A 179 25.82 -0.99 12.62
C ALA A 179 25.94 0.32 13.40
N ASN A 180 27.12 0.57 13.96
CA ASN A 180 27.45 1.81 14.66
C ASN A 180 28.70 2.46 14.03
N HIS A 181 29.17 3.56 14.62
CA HIS A 181 30.37 4.25 14.15
C HIS A 181 31.60 3.31 14.13
N GLY A 182 32.08 2.93 12.95
CA GLY A 182 33.24 2.08 12.77
C GLY A 182 33.00 0.84 11.91
N ASP A 183 33.99 -0.06 11.93
CA ASP A 183 34.00 -1.26 11.08
C ASP A 183 33.12 -2.41 11.55
N PHE A 184 32.32 -2.25 12.61
CA PHE A 184 31.68 -3.39 13.26
C PHE A 184 30.17 -3.24 13.32
N SER A 185 29.48 -4.27 12.80
CA SER A 185 28.10 -4.55 13.13
C SER A 185 28.03 -5.46 14.34
N THR A 186 27.09 -5.19 15.22
CA THR A 186 26.82 -6.02 16.39
C THR A 186 25.57 -6.85 16.15
N ALA A 187 25.65 -8.17 16.29
CA ALA A 187 24.46 -9.02 16.27
C ALA A 187 23.57 -8.71 17.47
N VAL A 188 22.33 -8.40 17.24
CA VAL A 188 21.27 -8.26 18.28
C VAL A 188 20.67 -9.61 18.57
N SER A 189 20.36 -10.39 17.53
CA SER A 189 19.91 -11.76 17.67
C SER A 189 21.05 -12.69 18.10
N PRO A 190 20.75 -13.81 18.73
CA PRO A 190 21.74 -14.86 18.98
C PRO A 190 22.45 -15.26 17.69
N HIS A 191 23.76 -15.54 17.79
CA HIS A 191 24.51 -16.07 16.64
C HIS A 191 23.90 -17.39 16.15
N PRO A 192 23.97 -17.69 14.84
CA PRO A 192 23.54 -18.96 14.30
C PRO A 192 24.12 -20.12 15.09
N THR A 193 23.27 -21.08 15.44
CA THR A 193 23.71 -22.29 16.17
C THR A 193 24.46 -23.29 15.29
N GLY A 194 24.40 -23.09 13.97
CA GLY A 194 24.89 -24.02 12.97
C GLY A 194 23.95 -25.22 12.72
N VAL A 195 22.81 -25.23 13.39
CA VAL A 195 21.74 -26.22 13.17
C VAL A 195 20.67 -25.57 12.33
N LYS A 196 20.63 -25.90 11.04
CA LYS A 196 19.76 -25.25 10.04
C LYS A 196 18.28 -25.24 10.45
N GLU A 197 17.79 -26.30 11.06
CA GLU A 197 16.40 -26.43 11.51
C GLU A 197 16.06 -25.51 12.68
N ILE A 198 17.05 -25.11 13.48
CA ILE A 198 16.86 -24.17 14.60
C ILE A 198 17.03 -22.74 14.10
N ASP A 199 18.05 -22.49 13.29
CA ASP A 199 18.42 -21.14 12.86
C ASP A 199 17.41 -20.56 11.84
N ASN A 200 16.85 -21.41 10.96
CA ASN A 200 15.93 -20.96 9.89
C ASN A 200 14.46 -20.82 10.32
N ASP A 201 14.10 -21.25 11.52
CA ASP A 201 12.71 -21.23 12.00
C ASP A 201 12.41 -20.07 12.96
N ILE A 202 13.44 -19.30 13.35
CA ILE A 202 13.28 -18.15 14.24
C ILE A 202 13.81 -16.89 13.57
N VAL A 203 12.92 -15.95 13.31
CA VAL A 203 13.19 -14.71 12.57
C VAL A 203 13.20 -13.52 13.51
N TYR A 204 14.16 -12.62 13.35
CA TYR A 204 14.34 -11.43 14.18
C TYR A 204 14.27 -10.14 13.36
N GLY A 205 13.58 -9.12 13.85
CA GLY A 205 13.59 -7.78 13.29
C GLY A 205 12.89 -7.63 11.94
N GLN A 206 12.14 -8.62 11.50
CA GLN A 206 11.33 -8.55 10.28
C GLN A 206 9.85 -8.33 10.63
N ALA A 207 9.07 -7.86 9.64
CA ALA A 207 7.63 -7.77 9.78
C ALA A 207 7.04 -9.16 10.05
N VAL A 208 6.06 -9.21 10.94
CA VAL A 208 5.39 -10.45 11.37
C VAL A 208 3.94 -10.49 10.89
N HIS A 209 3.24 -11.58 11.18
CA HIS A 209 1.82 -11.75 10.88
C HIS A 209 1.49 -11.47 9.40
N ARG A 210 2.41 -11.81 8.49
CA ARG A 210 2.30 -11.62 7.03
C ARG A 210 1.94 -10.18 6.63
N ASN A 211 2.47 -9.20 7.37
CA ASN A 211 2.24 -7.76 7.18
C ASN A 211 0.79 -7.29 7.43
N GLU A 212 -0.03 -8.13 8.07
CA GLU A 212 -1.36 -7.74 8.50
C GLU A 212 -1.33 -6.73 9.66
N PHE A 213 -2.46 -6.14 10.02
CA PHE A 213 -2.60 -5.18 11.13
C PHE A 213 -1.75 -3.91 11.01
N GLY A 214 -1.43 -3.49 9.78
CA GLY A 214 -0.57 -2.33 9.52
C GLY A 214 0.90 -2.54 9.85
N ILE A 215 1.35 -3.80 10.02
CA ILE A 215 2.74 -4.12 10.33
C ILE A 215 3.57 -4.07 9.05
N MET A 216 4.42 -3.04 8.90
CA MET A 216 5.28 -2.84 7.72
C MET A 216 6.75 -3.08 8.01
N LYS A 217 7.16 -3.18 9.30
CA LYS A 217 8.54 -3.40 9.73
C LYS A 217 8.60 -4.17 11.04
N GLY A 218 9.77 -4.69 11.37
CA GLY A 218 9.98 -5.49 12.58
C GLY A 218 10.90 -4.87 13.61
N THR A 219 11.35 -3.62 13.41
CA THR A 219 12.24 -2.88 14.32
C THR A 219 11.64 -1.52 14.67
N PHE A 220 11.81 -1.08 15.92
CA PHE A 220 11.20 0.14 16.44
C PHE A 220 12.17 0.85 17.40
N TRP A 221 12.88 1.86 16.90
CA TRP A 221 13.76 2.67 17.72
C TRP A 221 12.96 3.48 18.77
N SER A 222 13.48 3.56 19.95
CA SER A 222 12.93 4.43 20.97
C SER A 222 13.18 5.92 20.65
N PRO A 223 12.37 6.87 21.16
CA PRO A 223 12.43 8.28 20.77
C PRO A 223 13.78 8.98 20.97
N LYS A 224 14.62 8.50 21.90
CA LYS A 224 15.97 9.03 22.13
C LYS A 224 17.08 8.09 21.61
N GLY A 225 16.70 6.98 20.98
CA GLY A 225 17.63 5.98 20.47
C GLY A 225 18.36 5.16 21.55
N THR A 226 17.82 5.13 22.78
CA THR A 226 18.40 4.33 23.86
C THR A 226 18.17 2.84 23.68
N TYR A 227 17.02 2.49 23.11
CA TYR A 227 16.56 1.12 22.91
C TYR A 227 16.13 0.86 21.47
N LEU A 228 16.19 -0.42 21.09
CA LEU A 228 15.58 -0.95 19.88
C LEU A 228 14.59 -2.05 20.27
N ALA A 229 13.29 -1.80 20.08
CA ALA A 229 12.31 -2.87 20.14
C ALA A 229 12.27 -3.63 18.80
N PHE A 230 12.05 -4.95 18.85
CA PHE A 230 12.01 -5.79 17.67
C PHE A 230 11.08 -6.99 17.85
N TYR A 231 10.54 -7.48 16.74
CA TYR A 231 9.83 -8.74 16.72
C TYR A 231 10.81 -9.92 16.67
N ARG A 232 10.49 -10.95 17.44
CA ARG A 232 11.04 -12.30 17.32
C ARG A 232 9.89 -13.24 16.97
N MET A 233 9.96 -13.88 15.83
CA MET A 233 8.95 -14.79 15.32
C MET A 233 9.50 -16.23 15.29
N ASP A 234 8.87 -17.13 16.02
CA ASP A 234 9.15 -18.56 16.00
C ASP A 234 8.15 -19.24 15.04
N GLN A 235 8.65 -19.82 13.98
CA GLN A 235 7.87 -20.49 12.92
C GLN A 235 8.11 -22.01 12.92
N SER A 236 8.80 -22.57 13.92
CA SER A 236 9.19 -24.00 13.95
C SER A 236 7.98 -24.94 13.87
N MET A 237 6.82 -24.49 14.32
CA MET A 237 5.57 -25.24 14.29
C MET A 237 4.73 -25.00 13.02
N VAL A 238 5.13 -24.08 12.17
CA VAL A 238 4.36 -23.73 10.95
C VAL A 238 4.69 -24.71 9.84
N THR A 239 3.66 -25.15 9.13
CA THR A 239 3.80 -26.04 7.97
C THR A 239 4.53 -25.36 6.83
N ASP A 240 5.48 -26.08 6.23
CA ASP A 240 6.13 -25.67 4.99
C ASP A 240 5.21 -25.92 3.79
N TYR A 241 4.99 -24.91 2.98
CA TYR A 241 4.41 -25.07 1.66
C TYR A 241 5.53 -25.34 0.65
N PRO A 242 5.45 -26.41 -0.18
CA PRO A 242 6.53 -26.80 -1.07
C PRO A 242 6.54 -25.95 -2.36
N GLN A 243 7.15 -24.78 -2.34
CA GLN A 243 7.44 -24.03 -3.57
C GLN A 243 8.53 -24.73 -4.37
N VAL A 244 8.36 -24.77 -5.68
CA VAL A 244 9.31 -25.43 -6.59
C VAL A 244 9.90 -24.38 -7.53
N ASN A 245 11.21 -24.15 -7.42
CA ASN A 245 11.95 -23.31 -8.36
C ASN A 245 12.36 -24.14 -9.57
N THR A 246 11.88 -23.78 -10.74
CA THR A 246 12.14 -24.45 -12.04
C THR A 246 13.14 -23.70 -12.93
N SER A 247 13.71 -22.58 -12.49
CA SER A 247 14.66 -21.77 -13.25
C SER A 247 16.03 -22.44 -13.42
N THR A 248 16.35 -23.38 -12.52
CA THR A 248 17.61 -24.13 -12.54
C THR A 248 17.48 -25.44 -13.34
N ARG A 249 18.63 -25.97 -13.84
CA ARG A 249 18.63 -27.22 -14.62
C ARG A 249 17.98 -28.40 -13.90
N ILE A 250 18.21 -28.48 -12.58
CA ILE A 250 17.53 -29.43 -11.69
C ILE A 250 16.66 -28.57 -10.79
N ALA A 251 15.35 -28.75 -10.88
CA ALA A 251 14.41 -28.01 -10.04
C ALA A 251 14.72 -28.22 -8.57
N THR A 252 14.63 -27.15 -7.78
CA THR A 252 14.90 -27.14 -6.34
C THR A 252 13.63 -26.89 -5.56
N LEU A 253 13.57 -27.44 -4.35
CA LEU A 253 12.50 -27.16 -3.40
C LEU A 253 12.89 -25.94 -2.56
N GLU A 254 12.03 -24.92 -2.56
CA GLU A 254 12.17 -23.69 -1.79
C GLU A 254 10.92 -23.53 -0.89
N PRO A 255 10.87 -24.24 0.26
CA PRO A 255 9.68 -24.24 1.11
C PRO A 255 9.42 -22.84 1.70
N ASP A 256 8.15 -22.46 1.77
CA ASP A 256 7.68 -21.23 2.42
C ASP A 256 6.84 -21.59 3.66
N LYS A 257 7.10 -20.95 4.79
CA LYS A 257 6.29 -21.08 6.02
C LYS A 257 4.91 -20.45 5.78
N TYR A 258 3.92 -21.31 5.58
CA TYR A 258 2.58 -20.87 5.23
C TYR A 258 1.52 -21.48 6.18
N PRO A 259 1.10 -20.73 7.23
CA PRO A 259 0.05 -21.22 8.14
C PRO A 259 -1.32 -21.05 7.47
N MET A 260 -1.95 -22.14 7.05
CA MET A 260 -3.28 -22.12 6.47
C MET A 260 -4.36 -21.99 7.54
N ALA A 261 -5.53 -21.44 7.18
CA ALA A 261 -6.67 -21.26 8.08
C ALA A 261 -7.01 -22.55 8.86
N GLY A 262 -7.16 -22.43 10.16
CA GLY A 262 -7.43 -23.53 11.09
C GLY A 262 -6.21 -24.36 11.47
N MET A 263 -5.02 -24.07 10.93
CA MET A 263 -3.77 -24.74 11.25
C MET A 263 -2.97 -23.99 12.32
N THR A 264 -1.90 -24.61 12.82
CA THR A 264 -0.99 -23.99 13.78
C THR A 264 -0.26 -22.81 13.14
N SER A 265 -0.28 -21.66 13.82
CA SER A 265 0.37 -20.44 13.38
C SER A 265 1.69 -20.21 14.14
N HIS A 266 2.48 -19.26 13.67
CA HIS A 266 3.72 -18.84 14.32
C HIS A 266 3.46 -18.13 15.67
N LYS A 267 4.50 -18.05 16.49
CA LYS A 267 4.49 -17.40 17.80
C LYS A 267 5.39 -16.19 17.79
N VAL A 268 4.85 -15.03 18.13
CA VAL A 268 5.60 -13.77 18.14
C VAL A 268 5.82 -13.31 19.58
N THR A 269 7.02 -12.81 19.84
CA THR A 269 7.37 -12.08 21.06
C THR A 269 8.05 -10.76 20.71
N VAL A 270 7.96 -9.76 21.59
CA VAL A 270 8.64 -8.47 21.43
C VAL A 270 9.84 -8.41 22.35
N GLY A 271 11.02 -8.23 21.76
CA GLY A 271 12.27 -7.99 22.50
C GLY A 271 12.61 -6.50 22.51
N VAL A 272 13.29 -6.05 23.56
CA VAL A 272 13.82 -4.70 23.74
C VAL A 272 15.32 -4.83 23.97
N TYR A 273 16.12 -4.31 23.03
CA TYR A 273 17.57 -4.29 23.08
C TYR A 273 18.04 -2.94 23.64
N ASP A 274 18.81 -2.98 24.73
CA ASP A 274 19.51 -1.82 25.27
C ASP A 274 20.81 -1.60 24.50
N VAL A 275 20.89 -0.52 23.74
CA VAL A 275 22.02 -0.21 22.85
C VAL A 275 23.35 -0.05 23.61
N LYS A 276 23.29 0.44 24.84
CA LYS A 276 24.48 0.71 25.66
C LYS A 276 25.03 -0.57 26.31
N THR A 277 24.14 -1.43 26.80
CA THR A 277 24.54 -2.60 27.60
C THR A 277 24.57 -3.89 26.79
N GLY A 278 23.94 -3.92 25.61
CA GLY A 278 23.78 -5.10 24.79
C GLY A 278 22.79 -6.14 25.38
N LYS A 279 22.01 -5.76 26.40
CA LYS A 279 21.04 -6.68 27.00
C LYS A 279 19.71 -6.66 26.25
N ILE A 280 19.08 -7.83 26.16
CA ILE A 280 17.73 -7.98 25.63
C ILE A 280 16.79 -8.31 26.80
N ILE A 281 15.66 -7.61 26.85
CA ILE A 281 14.54 -7.89 27.73
C ILE A 281 13.35 -8.23 26.83
N TYR A 282 12.71 -9.38 27.05
CA TYR A 282 11.47 -9.73 26.35
C TYR A 282 10.26 -9.29 27.17
N LEU A 283 9.23 -8.75 26.49
CA LEU A 283 7.98 -8.40 27.15
C LEU A 283 7.31 -9.65 27.72
N GLN A 284 6.87 -9.58 28.97
CA GLN A 284 6.25 -10.68 29.70
C GLN A 284 4.74 -10.76 29.39
N ALA A 285 4.42 -10.96 28.13
CA ALA A 285 3.04 -11.02 27.63
C ALA A 285 2.32 -12.36 27.90
N GLY A 286 3.04 -13.35 28.44
CA GLY A 286 2.53 -14.70 28.63
C GLY A 286 2.70 -15.57 27.37
N ASP A 287 1.86 -16.61 27.26
CA ASP A 287 1.91 -17.55 26.12
C ASP A 287 1.55 -16.83 24.81
N PRO A 288 2.43 -16.78 23.80
CA PRO A 288 2.15 -16.14 22.51
C PRO A 288 1.31 -16.99 21.55
N THR A 289 0.89 -18.19 21.95
CA THR A 289 0.08 -19.10 21.12
C THR A 289 -1.28 -18.48 20.84
N ASP A 290 -1.69 -18.51 19.56
CA ASP A 290 -2.98 -18.00 19.09
C ASP A 290 -3.26 -16.53 19.48
N ARG A 291 -2.23 -15.70 19.35
CA ARG A 291 -2.27 -14.25 19.62
C ARG A 291 -1.43 -13.50 18.61
N TYR A 292 -1.81 -12.24 18.40
CA TYR A 292 -1.08 -11.29 17.56
C TYR A 292 -0.62 -10.10 18.39
N PHE A 293 0.63 -9.67 18.17
CA PHE A 293 1.26 -8.53 18.84
C PHE A 293 1.50 -7.45 17.80
N THR A 294 0.71 -6.39 17.85
CA THR A 294 0.62 -5.40 16.78
C THR A 294 0.94 -4.00 17.29
N ASN A 295 1.27 -3.10 16.36
CA ASN A 295 1.29 -1.65 16.59
C ASN A 295 2.14 -1.20 17.79
N VAL A 296 3.39 -1.68 17.83
CA VAL A 296 4.36 -1.34 18.86
C VAL A 296 4.61 0.17 18.89
N SER A 297 4.49 0.80 20.08
CA SER A 297 4.65 2.24 20.29
C SER A 297 5.45 2.53 21.56
N TRP A 298 6.30 3.56 21.55
CA TRP A 298 7.08 3.99 22.68
C TRP A 298 6.44 5.16 23.41
N SER A 299 6.57 5.19 24.76
CA SER A 299 6.36 6.44 25.49
C SER A 299 7.49 7.43 25.18
N PRO A 300 7.22 8.75 25.20
CA PRO A 300 8.24 9.76 24.93
C PRO A 300 9.42 9.75 25.89
N ASP A 301 9.19 9.29 27.13
CA ASP A 301 10.22 9.17 28.18
C ASP A 301 11.05 7.88 28.09
N GLU A 302 10.65 6.93 27.21
CA GLU A 302 11.24 5.60 27.02
C GLU A 302 11.08 4.64 28.20
N GLN A 303 10.19 4.93 29.16
CA GLN A 303 9.96 4.06 30.30
C GLN A 303 8.96 2.95 29.99
N HIS A 304 8.09 3.17 28.99
CA HIS A 304 7.02 2.26 28.64
C HIS A 304 7.00 1.96 27.14
N ILE A 305 6.55 0.76 26.83
CA ILE A 305 6.23 0.31 25.48
C ILE A 305 4.79 -0.16 25.45
N TYR A 306 4.07 0.23 24.42
CA TYR A 306 2.67 -0.10 24.23
C TYR A 306 2.54 -1.07 23.05
N VAL A 307 1.71 -2.09 23.22
CA VAL A 307 1.42 -3.09 22.19
C VAL A 307 -0.09 -3.29 22.14
N ILE A 308 -0.64 -3.38 20.95
CA ILE A 308 -2.02 -3.84 20.79
C ILE A 308 -1.97 -5.36 20.64
N GLU A 309 -2.47 -6.07 21.65
CA GLU A 309 -2.60 -7.51 21.67
C GLU A 309 -3.96 -7.92 21.13
N LEU A 310 -3.98 -8.80 20.14
CA LEU A 310 -5.20 -9.28 19.50
C LEU A 310 -5.29 -10.80 19.65
N ASN A 311 -6.47 -11.32 19.99
CA ASN A 311 -6.70 -12.76 20.03
C ASN A 311 -6.78 -13.35 18.60
N ARG A 312 -6.65 -14.66 18.46
CA ARG A 312 -6.67 -15.33 17.15
C ARG A 312 -8.00 -15.15 16.42
N ASP A 313 -9.13 -15.11 17.13
CA ASP A 313 -10.44 -14.83 16.52
C ASP A 313 -10.57 -13.38 16.04
N GLN A 314 -9.56 -12.54 16.30
CA GLN A 314 -9.45 -11.15 15.88
C GLN A 314 -10.67 -10.28 16.26
N ASN A 315 -11.33 -10.62 17.32
CA ASN A 315 -12.54 -9.93 17.80
C ASN A 315 -12.38 -9.23 19.15
N HIS A 316 -11.20 -9.33 19.76
CA HIS A 316 -10.84 -8.71 21.03
C HIS A 316 -9.42 -8.18 21.00
N ALA A 317 -9.28 -6.85 20.91
CA ALA A 317 -8.02 -6.13 20.99
C ALA A 317 -7.83 -5.50 22.37
N GLN A 318 -6.60 -5.57 22.90
CA GLN A 318 -6.20 -4.95 24.16
C GLN A 318 -4.99 -4.04 23.93
N LEU A 319 -5.10 -2.78 24.35
CA LEU A 319 -3.97 -1.88 24.44
C LEU A 319 -3.26 -2.12 25.76
N VAL A 320 -2.06 -2.65 25.71
CA VAL A 320 -1.28 -3.07 26.88
C VAL A 320 -0.03 -2.22 27.03
N CYS A 321 0.22 -1.77 28.27
CA CYS A 321 1.41 -1.06 28.67
C CYS A 321 2.40 -2.01 29.37
N TYR A 322 3.68 -1.95 28.96
CA TYR A 322 4.78 -2.71 29.53
C TYR A 322 5.90 -1.80 30.01
N GLN A 323 6.52 -2.14 31.15
CA GLN A 323 7.74 -1.49 31.61
C GLN A 323 8.95 -1.91 30.77
N VAL A 324 9.69 -0.96 30.23
CA VAL A 324 10.88 -1.23 29.42
C VAL A 324 11.99 -1.91 30.21
N ALA A 325 12.20 -1.46 31.46
CA ALA A 325 13.32 -1.95 32.29
C ALA A 325 13.19 -3.41 32.71
N THR A 326 11.98 -3.96 32.82
CA THR A 326 11.73 -5.33 33.32
C THR A 326 11.01 -6.20 32.30
N GLY A 327 10.35 -5.60 31.32
CA GLY A 327 9.43 -6.27 30.40
C GLY A 327 8.09 -6.65 31.04
N GLU A 328 7.85 -6.29 32.31
CA GLU A 328 6.63 -6.64 33.01
C GLU A 328 5.41 -5.92 32.44
N LYS A 329 4.30 -6.66 32.34
CA LYS A 329 2.99 -6.11 32.00
C LYS A 329 2.51 -5.24 33.17
N GLU A 330 2.33 -3.96 32.92
CA GLU A 330 1.90 -3.01 33.94
C GLU A 330 0.37 -2.90 33.99
N GLU A 331 -0.25 -2.65 32.83
CA GLU A 331 -1.66 -2.36 32.78
C GLU A 331 -2.26 -2.68 31.40
N VAL A 332 -3.55 -3.08 31.37
CA VAL A 332 -4.38 -3.05 30.18
C VAL A 332 -5.13 -1.71 30.20
N LEU A 333 -4.71 -0.78 29.35
CA LEU A 333 -5.26 0.57 29.32
C LEU A 333 -6.64 0.65 28.67
N TYR A 334 -6.88 -0.17 27.68
CA TYR A 334 -8.08 -0.10 26.87
C TYR A 334 -8.38 -1.46 26.20
N GLU A 335 -9.67 -1.76 26.04
CA GLU A 335 -10.14 -2.95 25.30
C GLU A 335 -11.14 -2.55 24.21
N GLU A 336 -11.08 -3.25 23.10
CA GLU A 336 -12.02 -3.14 22.01
C GLU A 336 -12.52 -4.52 21.59
N LYS A 337 -13.84 -4.69 21.53
CA LYS A 337 -14.51 -5.95 21.17
C LYS A 337 -15.52 -5.70 20.08
N ASN A 338 -15.58 -6.61 19.11
CA ASN A 338 -16.57 -6.59 18.06
C ASN A 338 -17.06 -8.03 17.82
N PRO A 339 -18.37 -8.28 17.63
CA PRO A 339 -18.88 -9.62 17.38
C PRO A 339 -18.39 -10.24 16.07
N LYS A 340 -17.83 -9.44 15.17
CA LYS A 340 -17.22 -9.89 13.92
C LYS A 340 -15.70 -9.85 14.06
N TYR A 341 -15.07 -8.69 13.84
CA TYR A 341 -13.65 -8.52 14.04
C TYR A 341 -13.29 -7.09 14.44
N VAL A 342 -12.15 -6.93 15.08
CA VAL A 342 -11.45 -5.67 15.35
C VAL A 342 -10.14 -5.69 14.57
N GLU A 343 -9.84 -4.60 13.89
CA GLU A 343 -8.66 -4.52 13.06
C GLU A 343 -7.78 -3.32 13.44
N PRO A 344 -6.81 -3.52 14.35
CA PRO A 344 -5.87 -2.46 14.72
C PRO A 344 -4.86 -2.24 13.59
N GLN A 345 -4.98 -1.11 12.88
CA GLN A 345 -4.14 -0.78 11.73
C GLN A 345 -3.04 0.25 12.03
N HIS A 346 -3.13 0.95 13.17
CA HIS A 346 -2.28 2.10 13.45
C HIS A 346 -1.68 2.06 14.85
N PRO A 347 -0.38 2.42 15.00
CA PRO A 347 0.23 2.57 16.32
C PRO A 347 -0.32 3.80 17.04
N LEU A 348 -0.07 3.90 18.35
CA LEU A 348 -0.35 5.10 19.14
C LEU A 348 0.53 6.23 18.67
N VAL A 349 0.00 7.46 18.69
CA VAL A 349 0.75 8.66 18.35
C VAL A 349 0.64 9.66 19.50
N PHE A 350 1.73 9.83 20.26
CA PHE A 350 1.78 10.77 21.38
C PHE A 350 1.74 12.22 20.91
N LEU A 351 1.06 13.09 21.68
CA LEU A 351 1.05 14.52 21.40
C LEU A 351 2.42 15.13 21.73
N PRO A 352 3.09 15.83 20.81
CA PRO A 352 4.42 16.38 21.06
C PRO A 352 4.45 17.52 22.09
N TRP A 353 3.29 18.01 22.55
CA TRP A 353 3.14 19.07 23.56
C TRP A 353 2.52 18.56 24.87
N ASP A 354 2.17 17.28 24.98
CA ASP A 354 1.61 16.68 26.19
C ASP A 354 1.82 15.16 26.19
N GLU A 355 2.93 14.73 26.77
CA GLU A 355 3.37 13.32 26.83
C GLU A 355 2.42 12.40 27.60
N SER A 356 1.44 12.95 28.33
CA SER A 356 0.40 12.14 28.98
C SER A 356 -0.77 11.80 28.05
N LYS A 357 -0.75 12.29 26.80
CA LYS A 357 -1.83 12.11 25.85
C LYS A 357 -1.34 11.54 24.54
N PHE A 358 -2.13 10.64 24.00
CA PHE A 358 -1.90 10.07 22.69
C PHE A 358 -3.20 9.95 21.88
N ILE A 359 -3.04 9.81 20.57
CA ILE A 359 -4.13 9.51 19.64
C ILE A 359 -4.20 8.01 19.43
N TYR A 360 -5.40 7.47 19.55
CA TYR A 360 -5.75 6.10 19.20
C TYR A 360 -6.75 6.14 18.05
N GLN A 361 -6.54 5.34 17.01
CA GLN A 361 -7.47 5.21 15.89
C GLN A 361 -8.33 3.97 16.07
N SER A 362 -9.63 4.08 15.81
CA SER A 362 -10.56 2.96 15.99
C SER A 362 -11.79 3.10 15.11
N GLN A 363 -12.32 1.96 14.65
CA GLN A 363 -13.60 1.85 13.93
C GLN A 363 -14.80 1.59 14.86
N ARG A 364 -14.65 1.75 16.17
CA ARG A 364 -15.69 1.40 17.19
C ARG A 364 -17.05 2.03 16.95
N ASP A 365 -17.09 3.19 16.32
CA ASP A 365 -18.31 3.94 15.99
C ASP A 365 -18.80 3.69 14.55
N GLY A 366 -18.24 2.68 13.86
CA GLY A 366 -18.59 2.30 12.51
C GLY A 366 -17.71 2.89 11.41
N PHE A 367 -16.87 3.89 11.74
CA PHE A 367 -15.89 4.50 10.84
C PHE A 367 -14.58 4.71 11.59
N ASN A 368 -13.44 4.68 10.89
CA ASN A 368 -12.14 4.93 11.51
C ASN A 368 -12.02 6.40 11.92
N HIS A 369 -11.98 6.63 13.24
CA HIS A 369 -11.91 7.96 13.85
C HIS A 369 -10.77 8.09 14.86
N LEU A 370 -10.44 9.34 15.21
CA LEU A 370 -9.41 9.69 16.17
C LEU A 370 -10.01 9.86 17.58
N TYR A 371 -9.38 9.21 18.53
CA TYR A 371 -9.70 9.31 19.95
C TYR A 371 -8.48 9.80 20.72
N LEU A 372 -8.64 10.91 21.44
CA LEU A 372 -7.64 11.42 22.37
C LEU A 372 -7.74 10.64 23.68
N MET A 373 -6.67 9.98 24.05
CA MET A 373 -6.53 9.26 25.31
C MET A 373 -5.63 10.01 26.28
N ASP A 374 -6.11 10.22 27.52
CA ASP A 374 -5.41 10.95 28.58
C ASP A 374 -5.16 10.02 29.76
N THR A 375 -3.90 9.65 29.98
CA THR A 375 -3.47 8.70 31.03
C THR A 375 -3.48 9.30 32.44
N LYS A 376 -3.54 10.63 32.60
CA LYS A 376 -3.59 11.31 33.91
C LYS A 376 -5.00 11.50 34.44
N ALA A 377 -6.02 11.35 33.58
CA ALA A 377 -7.42 11.54 33.99
C ALA A 377 -8.10 10.17 34.13
N LYS A 378 -8.60 9.89 35.35
CA LYS A 378 -9.35 8.66 35.64
C LYS A 378 -10.83 8.96 35.83
N GLY A 379 -11.72 7.99 35.58
CA GLY A 379 -13.16 8.16 35.80
C GLY A 379 -13.97 7.02 35.21
N GLU A 380 -15.25 6.93 35.61
CA GLU A 380 -16.21 5.97 35.04
C GLU A 380 -16.72 6.45 33.68
N GLY A 381 -16.77 5.56 32.71
CA GLY A 381 -17.27 5.82 31.37
C GLY A 381 -18.60 5.12 31.08
N THR A 382 -19.47 5.79 30.38
CA THR A 382 -20.72 5.20 29.89
C THR A 382 -20.78 5.22 28.38
N TRP A 383 -20.91 4.03 27.80
CA TRP A 383 -21.26 3.85 26.38
C TRP A 383 -22.79 3.83 26.27
N LYS A 384 -23.36 4.66 25.41
CA LYS A 384 -24.78 4.59 25.06
C LYS A 384 -24.92 4.20 23.58
N ASN A 385 -25.63 3.09 23.35
CA ASN A 385 -26.00 2.61 22.00
C ASN A 385 -24.81 2.41 21.04
N GLY A 386 -23.64 1.99 21.55
CA GLY A 386 -22.44 1.78 20.74
C GLY A 386 -21.75 3.06 20.26
N LYS A 387 -22.17 4.23 20.76
CA LYS A 387 -21.56 5.54 20.50
C LYS A 387 -20.98 6.14 21.76
N LEU A 388 -19.81 6.78 21.64
CA LEU A 388 -19.20 7.56 22.70
C LEU A 388 -19.86 8.94 22.72
N GLU A 389 -20.63 9.26 23.77
CA GLU A 389 -21.19 10.60 23.95
C GLU A 389 -20.25 11.43 24.84
N GLY A 390 -19.59 12.44 24.25
CA GLY A 390 -18.70 13.34 24.96
C GLY A 390 -17.38 12.68 25.41
N SER A 391 -16.78 13.20 26.50
CA SER A 391 -15.59 12.60 27.11
C SER A 391 -15.98 11.46 28.01
N THR A 392 -15.48 10.26 27.72
CA THR A 392 -15.74 9.06 28.51
C THR A 392 -14.50 8.73 29.33
N TYR A 393 -14.71 8.47 30.63
CA TYR A 393 -13.67 7.97 31.53
C TYR A 393 -13.78 6.47 31.61
N LEU A 394 -12.71 5.78 31.23
CA LEU A 394 -12.52 4.38 31.58
C LEU A 394 -11.78 4.28 32.92
N GLU A 395 -11.71 3.09 33.49
CA GLU A 395 -11.09 2.89 34.82
C GLU A 395 -9.68 3.50 34.89
N HIS A 396 -8.93 3.47 33.79
CA HIS A 396 -7.52 3.82 33.69
C HIS A 396 -7.21 5.07 32.87
N LEU A 397 -8.12 5.53 31.99
CA LEU A 397 -7.87 6.71 31.16
C LEU A 397 -9.16 7.40 30.71
N LYS A 398 -9.02 8.67 30.32
CA LYS A 398 -10.08 9.45 29.70
C LYS A 398 -10.00 9.36 28.19
N VAL A 399 -11.09 8.98 27.55
CA VAL A 399 -11.22 8.92 26.10
C VAL A 399 -12.10 10.07 25.59
N THR A 400 -11.60 10.83 24.62
CA THR A 400 -12.33 11.95 24.00
C THR A 400 -12.32 11.76 22.47
N PRO A 401 -13.48 11.61 21.81
CA PRO A 401 -13.51 11.56 20.35
C PRO A 401 -13.11 12.93 19.78
N LEU A 402 -12.15 12.92 18.86
CA LEU A 402 -11.70 14.13 18.14
C LEU A 402 -12.40 14.29 16.79
N THR A 403 -12.78 13.17 16.20
CA THR A 403 -13.51 13.13 14.93
C THR A 403 -14.71 12.21 15.04
N GLN A 404 -15.74 12.46 14.25
CA GLN A 404 -16.95 11.65 14.18
C GLN A 404 -17.73 11.96 12.89
N GLY A 405 -18.56 11.02 12.44
CA GLY A 405 -19.38 11.16 11.23
C GLY A 405 -19.32 9.93 10.34
N ASP A 406 -20.03 9.94 9.21
CA ASP A 406 -20.06 8.83 8.25
C ASP A 406 -18.93 8.96 7.22
N TRP A 407 -17.70 9.08 7.72
CA TRP A 407 -16.46 9.22 6.96
C TRP A 407 -15.27 8.72 7.79
N LEU A 408 -14.12 8.50 7.15
CA LEU A 408 -12.93 7.96 7.81
C LEU A 408 -11.79 8.97 7.86
N VAL A 409 -11.02 8.93 8.96
CA VAL A 409 -9.63 9.39 8.95
C VAL A 409 -8.78 8.25 8.39
N GLN A 410 -8.08 8.52 7.29
CA GLN A 410 -7.21 7.52 6.64
C GLN A 410 -5.80 7.57 7.24
N ASP A 411 -5.24 8.79 7.40
CA ASP A 411 -3.87 8.99 7.88
C ASP A 411 -3.77 10.12 8.90
N ILE A 412 -2.84 9.97 9.85
CA ILE A 412 -2.26 11.06 10.64
C ILE A 412 -0.91 11.39 10.01
N LEU A 413 -0.82 12.52 9.30
CA LEU A 413 0.42 12.96 8.67
C LEU A 413 1.44 13.54 9.67
N GLY A 414 0.96 14.01 10.83
CA GLY A 414 1.77 14.55 11.91
C GLY A 414 1.12 15.74 12.61
N PHE A 415 1.92 16.58 13.23
CA PHE A 415 1.45 17.64 14.13
C PHE A 415 2.02 19.00 13.78
N ASN A 416 1.18 20.05 13.92
CA ASN A 416 1.63 21.42 14.11
C ASN A 416 1.59 21.73 15.61
N ALA A 417 2.70 21.51 16.30
CA ALA A 417 2.79 21.66 17.75
C ALA A 417 2.52 23.11 18.22
N GLY A 418 2.96 24.10 17.45
CA GLY A 418 2.75 25.52 17.75
C GLY A 418 1.29 25.93 17.78
N LYS A 419 0.44 25.29 16.99
CA LYS A 419 -1.01 25.52 16.95
C LYS A 419 -1.82 24.47 17.70
N LYS A 420 -1.19 23.39 18.17
CA LYS A 420 -1.85 22.19 18.73
C LYS A 420 -2.86 21.57 17.75
N GLU A 421 -2.42 21.40 16.52
CA GLU A 421 -3.20 20.83 15.44
C GLU A 421 -2.60 19.49 14.97
N ILE A 422 -3.48 18.58 14.58
CA ILE A 422 -3.14 17.33 13.90
C ILE A 422 -3.40 17.56 12.42
N ILE A 423 -2.50 17.13 11.55
CA ILE A 423 -2.70 17.15 10.10
C ILE A 423 -3.12 15.75 9.67
N ILE A 424 -4.26 15.64 9.03
CA ILE A 424 -4.90 14.36 8.67
C ILE A 424 -5.28 14.30 7.21
N GLY A 425 -5.29 13.07 6.67
CA GLY A 425 -5.99 12.70 5.45
C GLY A 425 -7.32 12.04 5.79
N SER A 426 -8.40 12.42 5.12
CA SER A 426 -9.72 11.86 5.40
C SER A 426 -10.64 11.81 4.18
N THR A 427 -11.70 10.98 4.27
CA THR A 427 -12.78 10.89 3.27
C THR A 427 -13.96 11.82 3.58
N GLU A 428 -13.80 12.84 4.43
CA GLU A 428 -14.90 13.70 4.92
C GLU A 428 -15.70 14.35 3.79
N ILE A 429 -15.08 14.66 2.65
CA ILE A 429 -15.76 15.27 1.51
C ILE A 429 -16.43 14.21 0.62
N SER A 430 -15.74 13.12 0.36
CA SER A 430 -16.23 12.03 -0.48
C SER A 430 -15.47 10.74 -0.18
N PRO A 431 -16.12 9.58 -0.18
CA PRO A 431 -15.44 8.29 -0.06
C PRO A 431 -14.56 7.95 -1.27
N LEU A 432 -14.64 8.70 -2.36
CA LEU A 432 -13.83 8.52 -3.57
C LEU A 432 -12.50 9.29 -3.55
N GLN A 433 -12.18 9.99 -2.47
CA GLN A 433 -10.99 10.84 -2.42
C GLN A 433 -10.46 11.00 -1.00
N THR A 434 -9.17 11.31 -0.90
CA THR A 434 -8.51 11.73 0.34
C THR A 434 -8.31 13.23 0.30
N ASN A 435 -8.88 13.95 1.27
CA ASN A 435 -8.65 15.37 1.47
C ASN A 435 -7.83 15.64 2.73
N LEU A 436 -7.06 16.70 2.69
CA LEU A 436 -6.18 17.11 3.78
C LEU A 436 -6.87 18.12 4.71
N PHE A 437 -6.74 17.92 6.01
CA PHE A 437 -7.28 18.84 7.01
C PHE A 437 -6.27 19.11 8.12
N SER A 438 -6.28 20.35 8.65
CA SER A 438 -5.78 20.59 10.00
C SER A 438 -6.92 20.48 10.99
N LEU A 439 -6.71 19.71 12.06
CA LEU A 439 -7.66 19.46 13.16
C LEU A 439 -7.10 20.03 14.45
N ASN A 440 -7.75 21.05 15.01
CA ASN A 440 -7.36 21.61 16.30
C ASN A 440 -7.83 20.69 17.46
N VAL A 441 -6.89 20.15 18.23
CA VAL A 441 -7.16 19.15 19.28
C VAL A 441 -8.07 19.68 20.39
N LYS A 442 -8.01 20.98 20.70
CA LYS A 442 -8.81 21.57 21.78
C LYS A 442 -10.24 21.87 21.35
N THR A 443 -10.42 22.36 20.14
CA THR A 443 -11.72 22.88 19.68
C THR A 443 -12.47 21.94 18.74
N GLY A 444 -11.80 20.90 18.22
CA GLY A 444 -12.33 20.01 17.17
C GLY A 444 -12.51 20.70 15.81
N LYS A 445 -12.09 21.97 15.68
CA LYS A 445 -12.22 22.70 14.40
C LYS A 445 -11.30 22.07 13.36
N ARG A 446 -11.90 21.75 12.19
CA ARG A 446 -11.17 21.30 11.00
C ARG A 446 -11.07 22.43 9.98
N THR A 447 -9.96 22.50 9.30
CA THR A 447 -9.71 23.44 8.18
C THR A 447 -9.22 22.63 7.00
N LEU A 448 -9.93 22.72 5.88
CA LEU A 448 -9.53 22.07 4.62
C LEU A 448 -8.21 22.70 4.12
N LEU A 449 -7.30 21.84 3.68
CA LEU A 449 -6.01 22.22 3.08
C LEU A 449 -5.99 21.77 1.63
N GLY A 450 -5.58 22.69 0.72
CA GLY A 450 -5.49 22.40 -0.71
C GLY A 450 -6.84 22.37 -1.43
N GLU A 451 -6.86 21.69 -2.56
CA GLU A 451 -8.01 21.57 -3.44
C GLU A 451 -9.11 20.69 -2.83
N LYS A 452 -10.35 20.95 -3.18
CA LYS A 452 -11.50 20.22 -2.63
C LYS A 452 -11.81 18.93 -3.39
N ASP A 453 -11.75 18.99 -4.72
CA ASP A 453 -12.26 17.92 -5.59
C ASP A 453 -11.09 17.16 -6.24
N GLY A 454 -10.62 16.11 -5.60
CA GLY A 454 -9.55 15.24 -6.06
C GLY A 454 -8.83 14.50 -4.94
N MET A 455 -7.82 13.79 -5.32
CA MET A 455 -7.03 12.91 -4.47
C MET A 455 -5.71 13.59 -4.08
N HIS A 456 -5.42 13.62 -2.79
CA HIS A 456 -4.20 14.15 -2.22
C HIS A 456 -3.31 13.03 -1.67
N ARG A 457 -2.01 13.15 -1.90
CA ARG A 457 -0.96 12.36 -1.24
C ARG A 457 0.11 13.33 -0.77
N ALA A 458 0.27 13.45 0.53
CA ALA A 458 1.12 14.49 1.08
C ALA A 458 2.09 13.97 2.14
N SER A 459 3.23 14.68 2.28
CA SER A 459 4.14 14.54 3.41
C SER A 459 4.26 15.86 4.15
N LEU A 460 4.37 15.80 5.49
CA LEU A 460 4.39 16.95 6.37
C LEU A 460 5.82 17.34 6.75
N SER A 461 6.12 18.63 6.79
CA SER A 461 7.36 19.18 7.32
C SER A 461 7.48 18.94 8.84
N GLU A 462 8.67 18.97 9.41
CA GLU A 462 8.93 18.62 10.82
C GLU A 462 8.16 19.49 11.82
N SER A 463 8.08 20.80 11.57
CA SER A 463 7.27 21.70 12.43
C SER A 463 5.76 21.61 12.17
N GLY A 464 5.34 20.88 11.15
CA GLY A 464 3.95 20.76 10.73
C GLY A 464 3.37 22.01 10.07
N THR A 465 4.23 22.88 9.50
CA THR A 465 3.78 24.16 8.91
C THR A 465 3.54 24.09 7.41
N TYR A 466 4.14 23.13 6.70
CA TYR A 466 3.99 22.91 5.27
C TYR A 466 3.81 21.44 4.91
N LEU A 467 3.17 21.20 3.78
CA LEU A 467 3.02 19.90 3.13
C LEU A 467 3.67 19.95 1.73
N ILE A 468 4.34 18.88 1.33
CA ILE A 468 4.53 18.58 -0.10
C ILE A 468 3.29 17.78 -0.48
N ASP A 469 2.40 18.42 -1.23
CA ASP A 469 1.13 17.83 -1.66
C ASP A 469 1.20 17.44 -3.14
N ASN A 470 0.96 16.14 -3.42
CA ASN A 470 0.83 15.59 -4.77
C ASN A 470 -0.65 15.33 -5.02
N PHE A 471 -1.27 16.24 -5.73
CA PHE A 471 -2.69 16.25 -6.05
C PHE A 471 -2.95 15.74 -7.47
N SER A 472 -4.05 15.03 -7.65
CA SER A 472 -4.62 14.70 -8.96
C SER A 472 -6.13 14.61 -8.90
N SER A 473 -6.78 14.82 -10.05
CA SER A 473 -8.22 14.62 -10.21
C SER A 473 -8.51 14.13 -11.62
N PHE A 474 -9.76 13.89 -11.94
CA PHE A 474 -10.13 13.57 -13.33
C PHE A 474 -9.71 14.67 -14.32
N GLN A 475 -9.69 15.93 -13.87
CA GLN A 475 -9.34 17.10 -14.69
C GLN A 475 -7.86 17.48 -14.66
N VAL A 476 -7.14 17.06 -13.60
CA VAL A 476 -5.74 17.42 -13.37
C VAL A 476 -4.90 16.17 -13.37
N GLY A 477 -3.98 16.06 -14.33
CA GLY A 477 -3.07 14.92 -14.44
C GLY A 477 -2.18 14.80 -13.20
N ARG A 478 -1.52 15.91 -12.82
CA ARG A 478 -0.76 16.04 -11.57
C ARG A 478 -0.55 17.52 -11.22
N GLU A 479 -0.65 17.83 -9.94
CA GLU A 479 -0.21 19.10 -9.37
C GLU A 479 0.61 18.83 -8.11
N ILE A 480 1.82 19.41 -8.02
CA ILE A 480 2.68 19.34 -6.84
C ILE A 480 2.79 20.71 -6.24
N THR A 481 2.41 20.85 -4.98
CA THR A 481 2.32 22.13 -4.28
C THR A 481 2.99 22.07 -2.91
N LEU A 482 3.79 23.08 -2.58
CA LEU A 482 4.21 23.35 -1.20
C LEU A 482 3.06 24.08 -0.49
N LEU A 483 2.26 23.32 0.25
CA LEU A 483 0.98 23.74 0.80
C LEU A 483 1.11 24.12 2.29
N PRO A 484 0.85 25.38 2.69
CA PRO A 484 0.90 25.74 4.10
C PRO A 484 -0.30 25.19 4.88
N THR A 485 -0.07 24.67 6.10
CA THR A 485 -1.10 24.06 6.96
C THR A 485 -2.05 25.06 7.64
N ASN A 486 -2.08 26.31 7.17
CA ASN A 486 -2.96 27.36 7.67
C ASN A 486 -4.18 27.64 6.76
N GLY A 487 -4.41 26.82 5.75
CA GLY A 487 -5.50 26.96 4.79
C GLY A 487 -5.29 28.06 3.72
N LYS A 488 -4.10 28.65 3.64
CA LYS A 488 -3.74 29.58 2.57
C LYS A 488 -3.29 28.82 1.32
N LYS A 489 -3.34 29.52 0.18
CA LYS A 489 -2.82 28.99 -1.09
C LYS A 489 -1.33 28.68 -0.97
N GLY A 490 -0.92 27.54 -1.49
CA GLY A 490 0.47 27.11 -1.56
C GLY A 490 1.22 27.60 -2.80
N THR A 491 2.48 27.20 -2.90
CA THR A 491 3.37 27.44 -4.04
C THR A 491 3.38 26.22 -4.94
N THR A 492 2.87 26.34 -6.15
CA THR A 492 2.85 25.25 -7.13
C THR A 492 4.23 25.08 -7.75
N LEU A 493 4.81 23.89 -7.60
CA LEU A 493 6.08 23.48 -8.19
C LEU A 493 5.90 22.85 -9.57
N LEU A 494 4.81 22.11 -9.75
CA LEU A 494 4.47 21.41 -11.00
C LEU A 494 2.97 21.40 -11.17
N LYS A 495 2.51 21.68 -12.39
CA LYS A 495 1.13 21.41 -12.79
C LYS A 495 1.12 20.95 -14.23
N VAL A 496 0.66 19.75 -14.47
CA VAL A 496 0.65 19.12 -15.79
C VAL A 496 -0.69 18.46 -16.09
N ASP A 497 -1.07 18.59 -17.34
CA ASP A 497 -2.19 17.86 -17.90
C ASP A 497 -1.80 16.41 -18.18
N ASP A 498 -2.79 15.57 -18.43
CA ASP A 498 -2.54 14.18 -18.80
C ASP A 498 -1.91 14.07 -20.19
N PRO A 499 -0.70 13.47 -20.34
CA PRO A 499 -0.04 13.35 -21.63
C PRO A 499 -0.81 12.47 -22.62
N MET A 500 -1.61 11.52 -22.16
CA MET A 500 -2.46 10.72 -23.05
C MET A 500 -3.58 11.55 -23.67
N ALA A 501 -4.16 12.50 -22.92
CA ALA A 501 -5.24 13.35 -23.40
C ALA A 501 -4.84 14.19 -24.63
N SER A 502 -3.57 14.60 -24.71
CA SER A 502 -3.04 15.37 -25.85
C SER A 502 -2.71 14.50 -27.07
N GLN A 503 -2.27 13.25 -26.87
CA GLN A 503 -1.70 12.39 -27.92
C GLN A 503 -2.69 11.38 -28.48
N PHE A 504 -3.61 10.87 -27.68
CA PHE A 504 -4.46 9.72 -28.00
C PHE A 504 -5.94 10.06 -27.98
N LYS A 505 -6.72 9.30 -28.71
CA LYS A 505 -8.17 9.31 -28.65
C LYS A 505 -8.61 8.49 -27.43
N LEU A 506 -9.05 9.17 -26.38
CA LEU A 506 -9.48 8.54 -25.13
C LEU A 506 -10.97 8.18 -25.16
N PRO A 507 -11.39 7.12 -24.46
CA PRO A 507 -12.78 6.76 -24.27
C PRO A 507 -13.50 7.77 -23.35
N GLU A 508 -14.82 7.80 -23.43
CA GLU A 508 -15.65 8.46 -22.42
C GLU A 508 -15.67 7.62 -21.15
N ILE A 509 -15.30 8.24 -20.01
CA ILE A 509 -15.28 7.62 -18.70
C ILE A 509 -16.28 8.35 -17.80
N THR A 510 -17.20 7.62 -17.20
CA THR A 510 -18.19 8.16 -16.27
C THR A 510 -18.20 7.38 -14.97
N ILE A 511 -18.53 8.06 -13.87
CA ILE A 511 -18.84 7.45 -12.58
C ILE A 511 -20.29 7.71 -12.22
N GLY A 512 -20.88 6.84 -11.43
CA GLY A 512 -22.25 6.98 -10.95
C GLY A 512 -22.52 5.99 -9.83
N THR A 513 -23.78 5.88 -9.44
CA THR A 513 -24.22 4.91 -8.43
C THR A 513 -25.45 4.16 -8.90
N PHE A 514 -25.59 2.94 -8.40
CA PHE A 514 -26.85 2.17 -8.43
C PHE A 514 -27.03 1.41 -7.10
N LYS A 515 -28.21 0.92 -6.85
CA LYS A 515 -28.49 0.21 -5.58
C LYS A 515 -27.87 -1.18 -5.56
N ALA A 516 -27.23 -1.50 -4.43
CA ALA A 516 -26.74 -2.84 -4.11
C ALA A 516 -27.86 -3.89 -4.09
N ALA A 517 -27.51 -5.14 -3.95
CA ALA A 517 -28.47 -6.23 -3.87
C ALA A 517 -29.39 -6.15 -2.65
N ASP A 518 -29.02 -5.40 -1.60
CA ASP A 518 -29.88 -5.10 -0.45
C ASP A 518 -30.98 -4.07 -0.75
N GLY A 519 -30.98 -3.45 -1.92
CA GLY A 519 -31.95 -2.44 -2.36
C GLY A 519 -31.82 -1.07 -1.66
N LYS A 520 -30.79 -0.88 -0.81
CA LYS A 520 -30.63 0.32 0.03
C LYS A 520 -29.32 1.04 -0.21
N THR A 521 -28.21 0.30 -0.18
CA THR A 521 -26.84 0.83 -0.28
C THR A 521 -26.55 1.29 -1.69
N ASP A 522 -25.97 2.49 -1.84
CA ASP A 522 -25.48 2.96 -3.13
C ASP A 522 -24.08 2.38 -3.40
N LEU A 523 -23.89 1.76 -4.55
CA LEU A 523 -22.61 1.26 -5.04
C LEU A 523 -22.07 2.21 -6.09
N TYR A 524 -20.82 2.65 -5.93
CA TYR A 524 -20.15 3.41 -6.98
C TYR A 524 -19.73 2.49 -8.12
N TYR A 525 -19.89 2.99 -9.36
CA TYR A 525 -19.39 2.35 -10.56
C TYR A 525 -18.59 3.31 -11.43
N ARG A 526 -17.65 2.77 -12.18
CA ARG A 526 -16.97 3.42 -13.31
C ARG A 526 -17.34 2.70 -14.59
N LEU A 527 -17.86 3.45 -15.55
CA LEU A 527 -18.25 2.95 -16.87
C LEU A 527 -17.36 3.60 -17.94
N ILE A 528 -16.77 2.80 -18.81
CA ILE A 528 -15.94 3.25 -19.92
C ILE A 528 -16.59 2.78 -21.22
N LYS A 529 -16.96 3.72 -22.09
CA LYS A 529 -17.52 3.41 -23.40
C LYS A 529 -16.41 3.15 -24.43
N PRO A 530 -16.69 2.42 -25.52
CA PRO A 530 -15.76 2.29 -26.63
C PRO A 530 -15.27 3.64 -27.16
N VAL A 531 -14.00 3.72 -27.58
CA VAL A 531 -13.40 4.97 -28.10
C VAL A 531 -14.18 5.52 -29.29
N ASP A 532 -14.62 4.62 -30.22
CA ASP A 532 -15.44 4.97 -31.39
C ASP A 532 -16.91 4.59 -31.13
N PHE A 533 -17.46 5.13 -30.04
CA PHE A 533 -18.81 4.81 -29.60
C PHE A 533 -19.89 5.25 -30.62
N ASP A 534 -20.73 4.28 -30.99
CA ASP A 534 -21.92 4.48 -31.82
C ASP A 534 -23.16 3.98 -31.03
N PRO A 535 -24.10 4.84 -30.64
CA PRO A 535 -25.26 4.45 -29.85
C PRO A 535 -26.19 3.44 -30.54
N ASN A 536 -26.02 3.23 -31.85
CA ASN A 536 -26.83 2.28 -32.66
C ASN A 536 -26.20 0.88 -32.73
N LYS A 537 -24.98 0.71 -32.20
CA LYS A 537 -24.31 -0.59 -32.15
C LYS A 537 -24.51 -1.28 -30.81
N LYS A 538 -24.38 -2.60 -30.83
CA LYS A 538 -24.33 -3.43 -29.62
C LYS A 538 -22.90 -3.87 -29.37
N TYR A 539 -22.41 -3.60 -28.16
CA TYR A 539 -21.05 -3.89 -27.74
C TYR A 539 -21.01 -5.01 -26.70
N PRO A 540 -20.00 -5.90 -26.75
CA PRO A 540 -19.72 -6.78 -25.62
C PRO A 540 -19.27 -5.94 -24.42
N ALA A 541 -19.46 -6.47 -23.21
CA ALA A 541 -19.05 -5.79 -21.99
C ALA A 541 -18.19 -6.68 -21.10
N ILE A 542 -17.28 -6.09 -20.36
CA ILE A 542 -16.44 -6.78 -19.38
C ILE A 542 -16.57 -6.06 -18.02
N ILE A 543 -16.86 -6.83 -16.97
CA ILE A 543 -16.75 -6.35 -15.60
C ILE A 543 -15.35 -6.67 -15.10
N TYR A 544 -14.59 -5.63 -14.71
CA TYR A 544 -13.41 -5.86 -13.90
C TYR A 544 -13.80 -5.85 -12.43
N VAL A 545 -13.50 -6.94 -11.72
CA VAL A 545 -13.88 -7.16 -10.33
C VAL A 545 -12.65 -7.38 -9.44
N TYR A 546 -12.68 -6.78 -8.26
CA TYR A 546 -11.88 -7.23 -7.11
C TYR A 546 -12.85 -7.63 -5.99
N GLY A 547 -13.51 -6.66 -5.34
CA GLY A 547 -14.61 -6.88 -4.38
C GLY A 547 -14.19 -7.36 -3.00
N GLY A 548 -12.87 -7.46 -2.74
CA GLY A 548 -12.33 -7.90 -1.45
C GLY A 548 -12.17 -6.78 -0.43
N PRO A 549 -11.98 -7.13 0.85
CA PRO A 549 -11.68 -6.18 1.91
C PRO A 549 -10.47 -5.29 1.61
N HIS A 550 -10.48 -4.08 2.15
CA HIS A 550 -9.44 -3.04 1.97
C HIS A 550 -9.16 -2.63 0.51
N ALA A 551 -10.04 -2.96 -0.41
CA ALA A 551 -9.91 -2.57 -1.80
C ALA A 551 -10.97 -1.55 -2.20
N GLN A 552 -10.55 -0.51 -2.87
CA GLN A 552 -11.39 0.41 -3.61
C GLN A 552 -10.76 0.65 -4.97
N LEU A 553 -11.57 0.57 -6.04
CA LEU A 553 -11.09 0.63 -7.42
C LEU A 553 -11.48 1.93 -8.12
N ILE A 554 -12.30 2.75 -7.49
CA ILE A 554 -12.83 3.99 -8.07
C ILE A 554 -12.46 5.15 -7.16
N HIS A 555 -11.58 6.02 -7.65
CA HIS A 555 -11.16 7.23 -6.93
C HIS A 555 -11.30 8.45 -7.82
N ASN A 556 -11.49 9.63 -7.21
CA ASN A 556 -11.50 10.91 -7.91
C ASN A 556 -10.06 11.36 -8.24
N THR A 557 -9.42 10.61 -9.11
CA THR A 557 -8.07 10.86 -9.63
C THR A 557 -8.06 10.68 -11.15
N ARG A 558 -6.90 10.64 -11.76
CA ARG A 558 -6.70 10.42 -13.20
C ARG A 558 -7.55 9.26 -13.72
N PHE A 559 -8.39 9.51 -14.72
CA PHE A 559 -9.30 8.51 -15.33
C PHE A 559 -10.22 7.79 -14.32
N TYR A 560 -10.50 8.39 -13.17
CA TYR A 560 -11.19 7.75 -12.05
C TYR A 560 -10.55 6.41 -11.67
N ASP A 561 -9.21 6.35 -11.72
CA ASP A 561 -8.40 5.17 -11.42
C ASP A 561 -8.59 3.99 -12.40
N ALA A 562 -9.03 4.28 -13.64
CA ALA A 562 -9.11 3.26 -14.67
C ALA A 562 -7.72 2.71 -15.00
N ARG A 563 -7.62 1.41 -15.13
CA ARG A 563 -6.38 0.75 -15.53
C ARG A 563 -6.10 0.98 -17.00
N GLY A 564 -4.83 0.94 -17.36
CA GLY A 564 -4.43 1.00 -18.74
C GLY A 564 -5.08 -0.08 -19.61
N TRP A 565 -5.26 -1.29 -19.07
CA TRP A 565 -5.95 -2.36 -19.76
C TRP A 565 -7.45 -2.08 -20.00
N ASP A 566 -8.14 -1.45 -19.06
CA ASP A 566 -9.55 -1.07 -19.22
C ASP A 566 -9.70 -0.08 -20.41
N LEU A 567 -8.78 0.90 -20.49
CA LEU A 567 -8.74 1.86 -21.60
C LEU A 567 -8.46 1.15 -22.95
N TYR A 568 -7.52 0.20 -22.93
CA TYR A 568 -7.14 -0.57 -24.11
C TYR A 568 -8.31 -1.43 -24.63
N MET A 569 -9.06 -2.08 -23.73
CA MET A 569 -10.23 -2.87 -24.12
C MET A 569 -11.38 -1.98 -24.62
N ALA A 570 -11.56 -0.79 -24.06
CA ALA A 570 -12.50 0.20 -24.59
C ALA A 570 -12.11 0.61 -26.04
N GLN A 571 -10.83 0.80 -26.32
CA GLN A 571 -10.35 1.04 -27.68
C GLN A 571 -10.60 -0.16 -28.61
N LYS A 572 -10.59 -1.38 -28.08
CA LYS A 572 -10.92 -2.61 -28.81
C LYS A 572 -12.43 -2.80 -29.05
N GLY A 573 -13.27 -1.92 -28.52
CA GLY A 573 -14.71 -1.91 -28.71
C GLY A 573 -15.52 -2.62 -27.63
N TYR A 574 -14.97 -2.75 -26.42
CA TYR A 574 -15.68 -3.28 -25.26
C TYR A 574 -16.22 -2.14 -24.38
N VAL A 575 -17.37 -2.35 -23.78
CA VAL A 575 -17.83 -1.55 -22.64
C VAL A 575 -17.19 -2.12 -21.37
N MET A 576 -16.48 -1.28 -20.61
CA MET A 576 -15.83 -1.71 -19.38
C MET A 576 -16.59 -1.18 -18.16
N LEU A 577 -16.89 -2.05 -17.20
CA LEU A 577 -17.52 -1.69 -15.94
C LEU A 577 -16.66 -2.14 -14.76
N THR A 578 -16.54 -1.26 -13.77
CA THR A 578 -15.99 -1.58 -12.46
C THR A 578 -17.01 -1.16 -11.41
N VAL A 579 -17.22 -1.98 -10.39
CA VAL A 579 -18.14 -1.70 -9.29
C VAL A 579 -17.43 -1.94 -7.96
N ASP A 580 -17.41 -0.95 -7.08
CA ASP A 580 -17.01 -1.12 -5.70
C ASP A 580 -18.21 -1.68 -4.91
N SER A 581 -18.23 -3.01 -4.78
CA SER A 581 -19.28 -3.75 -4.08
C SER A 581 -19.18 -3.61 -2.57
N ARG A 582 -20.23 -3.96 -1.84
CA ARG A 582 -20.13 -4.15 -0.39
C ARG A 582 -19.02 -5.18 -0.08
N GLY A 583 -18.33 -5.00 1.02
CA GLY A 583 -17.11 -5.73 1.36
C GLY A 583 -15.84 -4.95 1.04
N SER A 584 -15.90 -3.90 0.20
CA SER A 584 -14.75 -3.03 -0.10
C SER A 584 -14.61 -1.86 0.90
N ASP A 585 -13.57 -1.02 0.72
CA ASP A 585 -13.12 -0.03 1.69
C ASP A 585 -13.80 1.35 1.58
N ASN A 586 -13.45 2.24 2.51
CA ASN A 586 -13.79 3.68 2.58
C ASN A 586 -15.30 4.00 2.73
N ARG A 587 -16.11 3.04 3.09
CA ARG A 587 -17.55 3.19 3.29
C ARG A 587 -18.03 2.85 4.71
N GLY A 588 -17.06 2.59 5.62
CA GLY A 588 -17.30 2.23 7.01
C GLY A 588 -17.51 0.73 7.25
N LEU A 589 -17.41 0.36 8.52
CA LEU A 589 -17.33 -1.02 8.98
C LEU A 589 -18.55 -1.88 8.57
N ALA A 590 -19.76 -1.32 8.58
CA ALA A 590 -20.95 -2.07 8.19
C ALA A 590 -20.99 -2.43 6.69
N PHE A 591 -20.43 -1.57 5.85
CA PHE A 591 -20.28 -1.83 4.42
C PHE A 591 -19.24 -2.91 4.14
N GLU A 592 -18.11 -2.87 4.87
CA GLU A 592 -17.00 -3.79 4.73
C GLU A 592 -17.34 -5.17 5.30
N ASN A 593 -17.77 -5.24 6.56
CA ASN A 593 -17.92 -6.50 7.29
C ASN A 593 -19.26 -7.21 7.08
N CYS A 594 -20.07 -6.79 6.11
CA CYS A 594 -21.28 -7.53 5.73
C CYS A 594 -20.95 -8.91 5.13
N THR A 595 -19.71 -9.12 4.72
CA THR A 595 -19.20 -10.36 4.11
C THR A 595 -18.65 -11.36 5.14
N PHE A 596 -18.58 -10.96 6.41
CA PHE A 596 -17.99 -11.76 7.49
C PHE A 596 -18.62 -13.17 7.58
N ARG A 597 -17.77 -14.21 7.58
CA ARG A 597 -18.08 -15.65 7.59
C ARG A 597 -18.66 -16.22 6.30
N HIS A 598 -18.86 -15.41 5.25
CA HIS A 598 -19.43 -15.88 3.98
C HIS A 598 -18.91 -15.09 2.77
N LEU A 599 -17.59 -14.99 2.67
CA LEU A 599 -16.93 -14.35 1.52
C LEU A 599 -17.45 -14.90 0.19
N GLY A 600 -17.64 -14.01 -0.80
CA GLY A 600 -18.15 -14.35 -2.11
C GLY A 600 -19.66 -14.51 -2.18
N VAL A 601 -20.42 -13.98 -1.23
CA VAL A 601 -21.89 -14.02 -1.23
C VAL A 601 -22.48 -12.63 -1.51
N GLU A 602 -22.24 -11.65 -0.63
CA GLU A 602 -22.84 -10.32 -0.78
C GLU A 602 -22.16 -9.53 -1.91
N GLU A 603 -20.83 -9.62 -2.00
CA GLU A 603 -20.02 -9.00 -3.07
C GLU A 603 -20.45 -9.52 -4.45
N MET A 604 -20.69 -10.83 -4.56
CA MET A 604 -21.11 -11.46 -5.80
C MET A 604 -22.49 -10.98 -6.24
N LYS A 605 -23.46 -10.89 -5.30
CA LYS A 605 -24.79 -10.35 -5.58
C LYS A 605 -24.74 -8.91 -6.08
N ASP A 606 -23.84 -8.11 -5.54
CA ASP A 606 -23.63 -6.72 -5.95
C ASP A 606 -22.99 -6.62 -7.35
N GLN A 607 -22.06 -7.53 -7.69
CA GLN A 607 -21.50 -7.61 -9.05
C GLN A 607 -22.57 -8.04 -10.08
N VAL A 608 -23.52 -8.87 -9.68
CA VAL A 608 -24.69 -9.22 -10.54
C VAL A 608 -25.56 -7.99 -10.80
N LYS A 609 -25.72 -7.07 -9.83
CA LYS A 609 -26.36 -5.76 -10.06
C LYS A 609 -25.62 -4.94 -11.11
N GLY A 610 -24.29 -5.01 -11.15
CA GLY A 610 -23.47 -4.44 -12.24
C GLY A 610 -23.82 -5.06 -13.60
N ALA A 611 -23.97 -6.37 -13.69
CA ALA A 611 -24.38 -7.03 -14.91
C ALA A 611 -25.83 -6.68 -15.34
N GLU A 612 -26.75 -6.55 -14.40
CA GLU A 612 -28.11 -6.05 -14.64
C GLU A 612 -28.10 -4.61 -15.17
N PHE A 613 -27.25 -3.75 -14.59
CA PHE A 613 -27.06 -2.38 -15.07
C PHE A 613 -26.54 -2.38 -16.52
N LEU A 614 -25.52 -3.18 -16.85
CA LEU A 614 -25.01 -3.31 -18.23
C LEU A 614 -26.13 -3.75 -19.19
N LYS A 615 -26.95 -4.75 -18.82
CA LYS A 615 -28.08 -5.22 -19.66
C LYS A 615 -29.15 -4.16 -19.89
N SER A 616 -29.27 -3.19 -18.98
CA SER A 616 -30.22 -2.08 -19.14
C SER A 616 -29.78 -1.03 -20.16
N LEU A 617 -28.49 -1.01 -20.52
CA LEU A 617 -27.95 -0.05 -21.47
C LEU A 617 -28.25 -0.50 -22.91
N SER A 618 -28.90 0.39 -23.69
CA SER A 618 -29.36 0.06 -25.06
C SER A 618 -28.25 -0.38 -26.00
N TYR A 619 -27.03 0.04 -25.76
CA TYR A 619 -25.85 -0.26 -26.58
C TYR A 619 -25.00 -1.45 -26.07
N VAL A 620 -25.38 -2.11 -24.99
CA VAL A 620 -24.72 -3.33 -24.51
C VAL A 620 -25.42 -4.57 -25.04
N ASP A 621 -24.63 -5.54 -25.51
CA ASP A 621 -25.13 -6.87 -25.83
C ASP A 621 -25.16 -7.71 -24.56
N GLY A 622 -26.34 -7.88 -23.97
CA GLY A 622 -26.55 -8.62 -22.74
C GLY A 622 -26.17 -10.10 -22.78
N GLU A 623 -26.00 -10.67 -24.00
CA GLU A 623 -25.55 -12.06 -24.18
C GLU A 623 -24.01 -12.17 -24.32
N ARG A 624 -23.30 -11.05 -24.33
CA ARG A 624 -21.83 -11.00 -24.41
C ARG A 624 -21.24 -10.21 -23.23
N ILE A 625 -21.41 -10.75 -22.01
CA ILE A 625 -20.84 -10.19 -20.77
C ILE A 625 -19.72 -11.11 -20.28
N GLY A 626 -18.51 -10.54 -20.13
CA GLY A 626 -17.36 -11.18 -19.54
C GLY A 626 -17.01 -10.62 -18.17
N VAL A 627 -16.12 -11.31 -17.46
CA VAL A 627 -15.62 -10.90 -16.14
C VAL A 627 -14.13 -11.20 -16.00
N HIS A 628 -13.39 -10.28 -15.40
CA HIS A 628 -11.95 -10.44 -15.15
C HIS A 628 -11.61 -9.87 -13.77
N GLY A 629 -10.71 -10.54 -13.05
CA GLY A 629 -10.17 -10.07 -11.80
C GLY A 629 -8.95 -10.89 -11.36
N TRP A 630 -8.18 -10.32 -10.43
CA TRP A 630 -6.95 -10.89 -9.91
C TRP A 630 -7.05 -11.14 -8.41
N SER A 631 -6.42 -12.23 -7.88
CA SER A 631 -6.40 -12.54 -6.45
C SER A 631 -7.81 -12.78 -5.89
N PHE A 632 -8.29 -11.98 -4.95
CA PHE A 632 -9.70 -11.98 -4.54
C PHE A 632 -10.62 -11.76 -5.74
N GLY A 633 -10.25 -10.91 -6.69
CA GLY A 633 -10.96 -10.73 -7.96
C GLY A 633 -10.96 -11.99 -8.84
N GLY A 634 -9.92 -12.80 -8.77
CA GLY A 634 -9.86 -14.12 -9.40
C GLY A 634 -10.84 -15.11 -8.75
N PHE A 635 -10.93 -15.12 -7.42
CA PHE A 635 -11.97 -15.82 -6.68
C PHE A 635 -13.38 -15.38 -7.10
N MET A 636 -13.61 -14.07 -7.15
CA MET A 636 -14.88 -13.49 -7.59
C MET A 636 -15.21 -13.86 -9.03
N THR A 637 -14.26 -13.75 -9.95
CA THR A 637 -14.41 -14.14 -11.36
C THR A 637 -14.83 -15.60 -11.48
N THR A 638 -14.09 -16.50 -10.83
CA THR A 638 -14.41 -17.92 -10.84
C THR A 638 -15.79 -18.20 -10.24
N ASN A 639 -16.10 -17.57 -9.09
CA ASN A 639 -17.37 -17.74 -8.42
C ASN A 639 -18.56 -17.25 -9.27
N LEU A 640 -18.42 -16.08 -9.92
CA LEU A 640 -19.45 -15.54 -10.82
C LEU A 640 -19.70 -16.44 -12.02
N MET A 641 -18.64 -16.97 -12.65
CA MET A 641 -18.74 -17.91 -13.77
C MET A 641 -19.45 -19.21 -13.40
N LEU A 642 -19.24 -19.69 -12.16
CA LEU A 642 -19.82 -20.95 -11.68
C LEU A 642 -21.23 -20.77 -11.08
N THR A 643 -21.55 -19.62 -10.53
CA THR A 643 -22.83 -19.38 -9.84
C THR A 643 -23.87 -18.74 -10.77
N TYR A 644 -23.41 -17.92 -11.73
CA TYR A 644 -24.26 -17.23 -12.72
C TYR A 644 -23.83 -17.51 -14.17
N PRO A 645 -23.73 -18.79 -14.57
CA PRO A 645 -23.19 -19.18 -15.89
C PRO A 645 -24.08 -18.72 -17.06
N ASP A 646 -25.32 -18.33 -16.80
CA ASP A 646 -26.21 -17.80 -17.83
C ASP A 646 -25.99 -16.28 -18.05
N ILE A 647 -25.30 -15.60 -17.14
CA ILE A 647 -24.94 -14.18 -17.28
C ILE A 647 -23.55 -14.01 -17.87
N PHE A 648 -22.55 -14.64 -17.25
CA PHE A 648 -21.14 -14.49 -17.64
C PHE A 648 -20.73 -15.58 -18.63
N LYS A 649 -20.27 -15.16 -19.81
CA LYS A 649 -19.94 -16.07 -20.91
C LYS A 649 -18.47 -16.38 -21.00
N VAL A 650 -17.62 -15.42 -20.64
CA VAL A 650 -16.14 -15.55 -20.66
C VAL A 650 -15.59 -14.96 -19.36
N GLY A 651 -14.69 -15.68 -18.72
CA GLY A 651 -13.98 -15.23 -17.51
C GLY A 651 -12.50 -15.47 -17.61
N VAL A 652 -11.69 -14.53 -17.09
CA VAL A 652 -10.25 -14.72 -16.87
C VAL A 652 -9.95 -14.45 -15.42
N ALA A 653 -9.58 -15.49 -14.68
CA ALA A 653 -9.30 -15.46 -13.24
C ALA A 653 -7.80 -15.54 -12.99
N GLY A 654 -7.20 -14.46 -12.53
CA GLY A 654 -5.78 -14.44 -12.21
C GLY A 654 -5.50 -14.73 -10.74
N GLY A 655 -4.55 -15.60 -10.41
CA GLY A 655 -4.11 -15.94 -9.06
C GLY A 655 -5.27 -16.20 -8.09
N PRO A 656 -6.29 -17.01 -8.43
CA PRO A 656 -7.53 -17.05 -7.68
C PRO A 656 -7.38 -17.81 -6.35
N VAL A 657 -8.01 -17.30 -5.29
CA VAL A 657 -8.39 -18.15 -4.15
C VAL A 657 -9.52 -19.08 -4.63
N ILE A 658 -9.43 -20.36 -4.33
CA ILE A 658 -10.44 -21.38 -4.69
C ILE A 658 -11.10 -21.96 -3.43
N ASP A 659 -10.31 -22.20 -2.41
CA ASP A 659 -10.77 -22.72 -1.12
C ASP A 659 -10.08 -21.92 -0.01
N TRP A 660 -10.83 -21.19 0.77
CA TRP A 660 -10.29 -20.34 1.85
C TRP A 660 -9.53 -21.13 2.93
N LYS A 661 -9.70 -22.45 3.00
CA LYS A 661 -8.88 -23.31 3.88
C LYS A 661 -7.41 -23.37 3.48
N PHE A 662 -7.08 -23.06 2.23
CA PHE A 662 -5.70 -22.99 1.73
C PHE A 662 -5.09 -21.59 1.87
N TYR A 663 -5.89 -20.59 2.29
CA TYR A 663 -5.39 -19.24 2.48
C TYR A 663 -4.81 -19.05 3.89
N GLU A 664 -3.96 -18.05 4.07
CA GLU A 664 -3.25 -17.82 5.31
C GLU A 664 -4.17 -17.39 6.48
N VAL A 665 -3.70 -17.65 7.71
CA VAL A 665 -4.45 -17.52 8.95
C VAL A 665 -4.95 -16.10 9.20
N MET A 666 -4.06 -15.08 9.15
CA MET A 666 -4.37 -13.74 9.63
C MET A 666 -5.48 -13.07 8.81
N TYR A 667 -5.37 -13.13 7.48
CA TYR A 667 -6.40 -12.64 6.58
C TYR A 667 -7.61 -13.57 6.54
N GLY A 668 -7.37 -14.87 6.31
CA GLY A 668 -8.43 -15.87 6.12
C GLY A 668 -9.36 -15.96 7.32
N GLU A 669 -8.82 -16.05 8.52
CA GLU A 669 -9.62 -16.17 9.75
C GLU A 669 -10.27 -14.85 10.19
N ARG A 670 -9.70 -13.68 9.83
CA ARG A 670 -10.37 -12.39 10.07
C ARG A 670 -11.75 -12.34 9.44
N TYR A 671 -11.85 -12.77 8.19
CA TYR A 671 -13.09 -12.65 7.42
C TYR A 671 -13.96 -13.90 7.42
N MET A 672 -13.40 -15.07 7.77
CA MET A 672 -14.11 -16.35 7.72
C MET A 672 -14.17 -17.09 9.06
N ASP A 673 -13.52 -16.61 10.12
CA ASP A 673 -13.18 -17.40 11.32
C ASP A 673 -12.36 -18.66 10.96
N THR A 674 -12.26 -19.64 11.85
CA THR A 674 -11.60 -20.91 11.54
C THR A 674 -12.53 -21.86 10.78
N PRO A 675 -12.01 -22.81 9.98
CA PRO A 675 -12.81 -23.84 9.35
C PRO A 675 -13.60 -24.68 10.36
N GLN A 676 -13.11 -24.81 11.60
CA GLN A 676 -13.76 -25.53 12.68
C GLN A 676 -14.97 -24.80 13.26
N SER A 677 -14.88 -23.46 13.39
CA SER A 677 -15.95 -22.62 13.94
C SER A 677 -16.97 -22.20 12.88
N ASN A 678 -16.60 -22.20 11.60
CA ASN A 678 -17.44 -21.79 10.47
C ASN A 678 -17.45 -22.80 9.30
N PRO A 679 -17.74 -24.08 9.51
CA PRO A 679 -17.64 -25.10 8.45
C PRO A 679 -18.57 -24.84 7.27
N GLU A 680 -19.77 -24.26 7.49
CA GLU A 680 -20.72 -23.96 6.41
C GLU A 680 -20.27 -22.77 5.56
N GLY A 681 -19.65 -21.75 6.15
CA GLY A 681 -19.08 -20.62 5.39
C GLY A 681 -17.95 -21.08 4.46
N TYR A 682 -17.03 -21.89 4.98
CA TYR A 682 -15.94 -22.47 4.17
C TYR A 682 -16.47 -23.39 3.07
N LYS A 683 -17.49 -24.21 3.36
CA LYS A 683 -18.13 -25.06 2.35
C LYS A 683 -18.82 -24.21 1.26
N GLY A 684 -19.50 -23.15 1.64
CA GLY A 684 -20.23 -22.26 0.72
C GLY A 684 -19.30 -21.48 -0.22
N SER A 685 -18.09 -21.16 0.25
CA SER A 685 -17.05 -20.43 -0.51
C SER A 685 -16.06 -21.34 -1.25
N ASP A 686 -16.13 -22.66 -1.06
CA ASP A 686 -15.30 -23.65 -1.77
C ASP A 686 -15.76 -23.81 -3.23
N LEU A 687 -15.04 -23.22 -4.17
CA LEU A 687 -15.40 -23.19 -5.59
C LEU A 687 -15.28 -24.57 -6.25
N LYS A 688 -14.56 -25.50 -5.67
CA LYS A 688 -14.48 -26.91 -6.15
C LYS A 688 -15.85 -27.56 -6.15
N GLN A 689 -16.71 -27.21 -5.16
CA GLN A 689 -18.06 -27.73 -5.06
C GLN A 689 -18.96 -27.31 -6.24
N LYS A 690 -18.58 -26.26 -6.94
CA LYS A 690 -19.34 -25.67 -8.07
C LYS A 690 -18.73 -25.99 -9.43
N ALA A 691 -17.63 -26.75 -9.49
CA ALA A 691 -16.87 -26.99 -10.72
C ALA A 691 -17.73 -27.51 -11.89
N GLY A 692 -18.75 -28.33 -11.60
CA GLY A 692 -19.68 -28.87 -12.58
C GLY A 692 -20.65 -27.85 -13.20
N ASN A 693 -20.74 -26.64 -12.64
CA ASN A 693 -21.64 -25.60 -13.14
C ASN A 693 -21.07 -24.76 -14.27
N LEU A 694 -19.79 -24.94 -14.61
CA LEU A 694 -19.11 -24.17 -15.65
C LEU A 694 -19.76 -24.43 -17.02
N LYS A 695 -20.33 -23.38 -17.62
CA LYS A 695 -20.91 -23.41 -18.98
C LYS A 695 -20.12 -22.56 -19.96
N GLY A 696 -19.64 -21.41 -19.53
CA GLY A 696 -18.87 -20.47 -20.34
C GLY A 696 -17.39 -20.86 -20.47
N ARG A 697 -16.62 -19.97 -21.10
CA ARG A 697 -15.16 -20.10 -21.23
C ARG A 697 -14.49 -19.46 -20.01
N LEU A 698 -13.76 -20.23 -19.25
CA LEU A 698 -13.00 -19.76 -18.09
C LEU A 698 -11.53 -20.09 -18.27
N GLU A 699 -10.68 -19.08 -18.16
CA GLU A 699 -9.23 -19.27 -18.06
C GLU A 699 -8.76 -18.92 -16.64
N ILE A 700 -7.87 -19.75 -16.10
CA ILE A 700 -7.17 -19.51 -14.84
C ILE A 700 -5.69 -19.25 -15.17
N ILE A 701 -5.15 -18.14 -14.65
CA ILE A 701 -3.75 -17.76 -14.84
C ILE A 701 -3.09 -17.65 -13.47
N ILE A 702 -1.91 -18.26 -13.29
CA ILE A 702 -1.17 -18.20 -12.02
C ILE A 702 0.31 -17.93 -12.22
N GLY A 703 0.99 -17.41 -11.19
CA GLY A 703 2.43 -17.51 -11.04
C GLY A 703 2.81 -18.88 -10.50
N GLY A 704 3.88 -19.46 -11.03
CA GLY A 704 4.34 -20.79 -10.64
C GLY A 704 4.88 -20.88 -9.22
N THR A 705 5.35 -19.72 -8.69
CA THR A 705 5.92 -19.55 -7.35
C THR A 705 5.11 -18.59 -6.48
N ASP A 706 3.79 -18.49 -6.70
CA ASP A 706 2.90 -17.59 -5.97
C ASP A 706 2.91 -17.89 -4.45
N PRO A 707 3.42 -16.98 -3.60
CA PRO A 707 3.47 -17.18 -2.14
C PRO A 707 2.19 -16.72 -1.43
N THR A 708 1.24 -16.12 -2.15
CA THR A 708 0.00 -15.56 -1.61
C THR A 708 -1.18 -16.47 -1.88
N CYS A 709 -1.53 -16.67 -3.17
CA CYS A 709 -2.50 -17.65 -3.61
C CYS A 709 -1.76 -18.87 -4.15
N VAL A 710 -1.28 -19.71 -3.23
CA VAL A 710 -0.42 -20.85 -3.58
C VAL A 710 -1.02 -21.71 -4.71
N PRO A 711 -0.19 -22.26 -5.63
CA PRO A 711 -0.66 -23.00 -6.81
C PRO A 711 -1.65 -24.13 -6.51
N GLN A 712 -1.66 -24.66 -5.30
CA GLN A 712 -2.59 -25.67 -4.82
C GLN A 712 -4.06 -25.25 -5.01
N HIS A 713 -4.41 -23.96 -4.86
CA HIS A 713 -5.75 -23.46 -5.14
C HIS A 713 -6.20 -23.88 -6.54
N SER A 714 -5.43 -23.50 -7.55
CA SER A 714 -5.76 -23.75 -8.95
C SER A 714 -5.68 -25.21 -9.34
N TYR A 715 -4.66 -25.95 -8.87
CA TYR A 715 -4.54 -27.39 -9.15
C TYR A 715 -5.71 -28.18 -8.56
N SER A 716 -6.15 -27.85 -7.36
CA SER A 716 -7.32 -28.51 -6.74
C SER A 716 -8.62 -28.22 -7.49
N PHE A 717 -8.78 -27.01 -8.04
CA PHE A 717 -9.93 -26.66 -8.87
C PHE A 717 -9.92 -27.41 -10.22
N LEU A 718 -8.76 -27.47 -10.88
CA LEU A 718 -8.63 -28.25 -12.13
C LEU A 718 -8.97 -29.73 -11.89
N ARG A 719 -8.56 -30.30 -10.76
CA ARG A 719 -8.93 -31.67 -10.38
C ARG A 719 -10.44 -31.82 -10.26
N ALA A 720 -11.09 -30.90 -9.57
CA ALA A 720 -12.55 -30.91 -9.43
C ALA A 720 -13.27 -30.75 -10.79
N CYS A 721 -12.75 -29.91 -11.68
CA CYS A 721 -13.28 -29.78 -13.05
C CYS A 721 -13.16 -31.07 -13.87
N ILE A 722 -12.02 -31.76 -13.79
CA ILE A 722 -11.82 -33.06 -14.43
C ILE A 722 -12.87 -34.08 -13.93
N GLU A 723 -13.07 -34.15 -12.63
CA GLU A 723 -14.08 -35.03 -12.02
C GLU A 723 -15.51 -34.68 -12.42
N ALA A 724 -15.80 -33.40 -12.59
CA ALA A 724 -17.09 -32.90 -13.03
C ALA A 724 -17.31 -32.93 -14.55
N GLY A 725 -16.25 -33.19 -15.33
CA GLY A 725 -16.31 -33.20 -16.79
C GLY A 725 -16.37 -31.81 -17.41
N THR A 726 -15.89 -30.76 -16.72
CA THR A 726 -15.79 -29.39 -17.24
C THR A 726 -14.34 -29.06 -17.62
N HIS A 727 -14.14 -28.09 -18.51
CA HIS A 727 -12.86 -27.84 -19.19
C HIS A 727 -12.48 -26.36 -19.14
N PRO A 728 -11.97 -25.85 -17.98
CA PRO A 728 -11.35 -24.53 -17.94
C PRO A 728 -10.01 -24.53 -18.69
N ASP A 729 -9.63 -23.40 -19.25
CA ASP A 729 -8.28 -23.17 -19.77
C ASP A 729 -7.35 -22.80 -18.61
N PHE A 730 -6.04 -23.04 -18.75
CA PHE A 730 -5.07 -22.83 -17.70
C PHE A 730 -3.73 -22.37 -18.22
N PHE A 731 -3.19 -21.28 -17.68
CA PHE A 731 -1.88 -20.75 -18.03
C PHE A 731 -1.03 -20.46 -16.80
N VAL A 732 0.27 -20.78 -16.88
CA VAL A 732 1.22 -20.58 -15.77
C VAL A 732 2.38 -19.70 -16.24
N TYR A 733 2.74 -18.71 -15.42
CA TYR A 733 4.00 -17.96 -15.51
C TYR A 733 4.99 -18.64 -14.54
N PRO A 734 5.93 -19.47 -15.03
CA PRO A 734 6.63 -20.45 -14.17
C PRO A 734 7.51 -19.82 -13.07
N GLU A 735 8.08 -18.64 -13.35
CA GLU A 735 9.05 -17.97 -12.47
C GLU A 735 8.44 -16.77 -11.72
N ASP A 736 7.20 -16.40 -12.03
CA ASP A 736 6.52 -15.30 -11.37
C ASP A 736 5.85 -15.72 -10.07
N GLY A 737 5.77 -14.76 -9.14
CA GLY A 737 4.98 -14.85 -7.91
C GLY A 737 3.52 -14.46 -8.12
N HIS A 738 2.92 -13.81 -7.10
CA HIS A 738 1.50 -13.42 -7.15
C HIS A 738 1.17 -12.40 -8.24
N ASN A 739 2.11 -11.54 -8.59
CA ASN A 739 1.95 -10.51 -9.62
C ASN A 739 3.08 -10.60 -10.66
N MET A 740 2.72 -10.68 -11.93
CA MET A 740 3.67 -10.58 -13.03
C MET A 740 4.23 -9.17 -13.12
N MET A 741 5.53 -9.06 -13.33
CA MET A 741 6.24 -7.79 -13.35
C MET A 741 6.92 -7.55 -14.70
N GLY A 742 7.33 -6.30 -14.95
CA GLY A 742 8.08 -5.95 -16.14
C GLY A 742 7.41 -6.42 -17.45
N ARG A 743 8.15 -7.12 -18.28
CA ARG A 743 7.68 -7.61 -19.59
C ARG A 743 6.59 -8.68 -19.49
N ASP A 744 6.64 -9.50 -18.46
CA ASP A 744 5.64 -10.55 -18.27
C ASP A 744 4.26 -9.97 -17.97
N ARG A 745 4.19 -8.79 -17.33
CA ARG A 745 2.93 -8.05 -17.17
C ARG A 745 2.34 -7.61 -18.51
N VAL A 746 3.16 -7.17 -19.47
CA VAL A 746 2.67 -6.80 -20.81
C VAL A 746 2.16 -8.04 -21.55
N HIS A 747 2.91 -9.14 -21.52
CA HIS A 747 2.51 -10.43 -22.08
C HIS A 747 1.19 -10.94 -21.47
N LEU A 748 1.05 -10.83 -20.14
CA LEU A 748 -0.18 -11.20 -19.43
C LEU A 748 -1.40 -10.46 -19.99
N HIS A 749 -1.31 -9.13 -20.13
CA HIS A 749 -2.43 -8.34 -20.63
C HIS A 749 -2.72 -8.59 -22.12
N GLU A 750 -1.70 -8.92 -22.91
CA GLU A 750 -1.90 -9.38 -24.29
C GLU A 750 -2.64 -10.73 -24.31
N HIS A 751 -2.23 -11.67 -23.47
CA HIS A 751 -2.85 -12.99 -23.34
C HIS A 751 -4.32 -12.88 -22.93
N ILE A 752 -4.63 -12.12 -21.89
CA ILE A 752 -6.01 -11.85 -21.43
C ILE A 752 -6.83 -11.20 -22.56
N THR A 753 -6.26 -10.22 -23.27
CA THR A 753 -6.94 -9.55 -24.37
C THR A 753 -7.33 -10.54 -25.48
N ARG A 754 -6.40 -11.39 -25.90
CA ARG A 754 -6.65 -12.42 -26.93
C ARG A 754 -7.76 -13.38 -26.50
N TYR A 755 -7.75 -13.80 -25.24
CA TYR A 755 -8.78 -14.70 -24.73
C TYR A 755 -10.18 -14.10 -24.83
N PHE A 756 -10.35 -12.81 -24.47
CA PHE A 756 -11.64 -12.12 -24.66
C PHE A 756 -11.97 -11.89 -26.15
N GLU A 757 -11.02 -11.54 -26.98
CA GLU A 757 -11.26 -11.36 -28.43
C GLU A 757 -11.69 -12.67 -29.10
N ASP A 758 -11.13 -13.80 -28.70
CA ASP A 758 -11.43 -15.12 -29.31
C ASP A 758 -12.79 -15.68 -28.84
N HIS A 759 -13.25 -15.32 -27.63
CA HIS A 759 -14.40 -15.99 -27.01
C HIS A 759 -15.59 -15.08 -26.68
N LEU A 760 -15.43 -13.77 -26.63
CA LEU A 760 -16.49 -12.83 -26.24
C LEU A 760 -16.86 -11.85 -27.37
N LYS A 761 -16.02 -11.62 -28.37
CA LYS A 761 -16.21 -10.63 -29.44
C LYS A 761 -17.28 -11.00 -30.46
#